data_bdafc814dfbf885e49d58a4c63edbf14
#
_entry.id   bdafc814dfbf885e49d58a4c63edbf14
#
_cell.length_a   1.000
_cell.length_b   1.000
_cell.length_c   1.000
_cell.angle_alpha   90.00
_cell.angle_beta   90.00
_cell.angle_gamma   90.00
#
_symmetry.space_group_name_H-M   'P 1'
#
loop_
_entity.id
_entity.type
_entity.pdbx_description
1 polymer ?
#
loop_
_entity_poly.entity_id
_entity_poly.type
_entity_poly.pdbx_seq_one_letter_code
_entity_poly.pdbx_strand_id
1 'polypeptide(L)'
;MKLKRIYIENYKTYRRLDLNLEVTSDRPIILIGGANGCGKTTLFDAIYSALYGLKISNKRQFEEIFNSGVKNESGIEGKTIMLEITFSGMVLGQETPYRLCRAYRFVDGKIQESNVLNMNGNSYPYGSGSTAIQRSTNEAIVNKIISANLPAELSNYFLFDAMKTSDLVKEEQINKLIMKNINSVMGFNKYTQLQNAASAYLDEKKAERLENENLRAEYLKLTKQKVEMERDVASLNDAYNEALNYANDHKQQYEQLKEGRNSDDVIRDKMHQIEESINSFYQKEKDYRQDAEAIFKDLEWKVIMPKVANSISTEVELILNEKEVVASARGNILNDKQIEKVTQDVIRLLKEKYPQVGEVSIAEIIKEIKREQDNSDDYNDKYGFLSDADVNVLKNLVQQSYSNPYLSLDERRESLNLELADIPKKQEQLEEYKRALTGHDYSIIELYEKNDRKIEELKAKIVEQKNAIKEMERKISTYDYDMPQVPDPQYDMLCKLPGFFKSLSCKLLKSKKASIERMMKEQLNINLVIYAGYIGRVELSADDSEEISFKIFHKNGNEIYLSQLNAGAKQTVMQVLLKVLYELGDYDPPVMIDTVMGVLDKESREVIINRYFPDLAHQTILLSTDTEITTETDFKKIVAYVARTYTLHRDQERQCTTVSDDYFGLQTYEF
;
A
#
# COMPACT_ATOMS: atom_id res chain seq x y z
N MET A 1 18.89 22.53 13.19
CA MET A 1 19.93 21.51 12.92
C MET A 1 20.87 22.02 11.84
N LYS A 2 22.21 21.95 12.02
CA LYS A 2 23.19 22.35 11.00
C LYS A 2 24.11 21.16 10.70
N LEU A 3 24.19 20.73 9.45
CA LEU A 3 25.12 19.70 9.03
C LEU A 3 26.52 20.29 8.92
N LYS A 4 27.52 19.61 9.48
CA LYS A 4 28.92 20.07 9.45
C LYS A 4 29.80 19.21 8.54
N ARG A 5 29.59 17.90 8.53
CA ARG A 5 30.40 16.97 7.73
C ARG A 5 29.62 15.70 7.44
N ILE A 6 29.82 15.14 6.27
CA ILE A 6 29.41 13.78 5.90
C ILE A 6 30.60 12.96 5.47
N TYR A 7 30.80 11.79 6.05
CA TYR A 7 31.79 10.80 5.62
C TYR A 7 31.10 9.51 5.22
N ILE A 8 31.45 9.01 4.06
CA ILE A 8 30.84 7.82 3.45
C ILE A 8 31.94 6.87 3.02
N GLU A 9 31.83 5.57 3.35
CA GLU A 9 32.75 4.54 2.91
C GLU A 9 32.00 3.30 2.45
N ASN A 10 32.39 2.77 1.28
CA ASN A 10 31.87 1.55 0.66
C ASN A 10 30.34 1.54 0.43
N TYR A 11 29.76 2.69 0.15
CA TYR A 11 28.31 2.83 -0.03
C TYR A 11 27.95 3.14 -1.49
N LYS A 12 27.24 2.26 -2.16
CA LYS A 12 26.79 2.39 -3.56
C LYS A 12 27.92 2.87 -4.49
N THR A 13 27.87 4.09 -5.01
CA THR A 13 28.88 4.67 -5.90
C THR A 13 30.12 5.17 -5.15
N TYR A 14 30.05 5.36 -3.85
CA TYR A 14 31.13 5.91 -3.07
C TYR A 14 32.03 4.83 -2.46
N ARG A 15 33.29 4.78 -2.88
CA ARG A 15 34.34 4.02 -2.18
C ARG A 15 34.76 4.76 -0.92
N ARG A 16 34.98 6.07 -1.04
CA ARG A 16 35.23 7.00 0.07
C ARG A 16 34.86 8.41 -0.35
N LEU A 17 34.05 9.08 0.47
CA LEU A 17 33.71 10.48 0.31
C LEU A 17 33.77 11.17 1.66
N ASP A 18 34.30 12.40 1.67
CA ASP A 18 34.42 13.24 2.86
C ASP A 18 34.12 14.67 2.46
N LEU A 19 32.96 15.20 2.87
CA LEU A 19 32.53 16.57 2.54
C LEU A 19 32.36 17.40 3.78
N ASN A 20 32.94 18.62 3.75
CA ASN A 20 32.63 19.66 4.71
C ASN A 20 31.35 20.38 4.27
N LEU A 21 30.33 20.40 5.15
CA LEU A 21 29.03 21.01 4.89
C LEU A 21 28.81 22.29 5.72
N GLU A 22 29.85 22.87 6.29
CA GLU A 22 29.73 24.13 7.06
C GLU A 22 29.45 25.31 6.15
N VAL A 23 28.50 26.14 6.58
CA VAL A 23 28.09 27.39 5.92
C VAL A 23 28.20 28.57 6.89
N THR A 24 28.14 29.79 6.35
CA THR A 24 28.04 31.01 7.12
C THR A 24 26.67 31.67 6.92
N SER A 25 26.29 32.62 7.79
CA SER A 25 25.02 33.33 7.66
C SER A 25 24.86 34.06 6.33
N ASP A 26 25.97 34.58 5.80
CA ASP A 26 25.99 35.37 4.55
C ASP A 26 26.08 34.47 3.31
N ARG A 27 26.52 33.21 3.48
CA ARG A 27 26.66 32.22 2.43
C ARG A 27 26.02 30.89 2.88
N PRO A 28 24.69 30.77 2.81
CA PRO A 28 23.97 29.63 3.32
C PRO A 28 23.94 28.43 2.35
N ILE A 29 24.52 28.54 1.16
CA ILE A 29 24.38 27.54 0.10
C ILE A 29 25.63 26.69 -0.04
N ILE A 30 25.45 25.39 -0.19
CA ILE A 30 26.46 24.42 -0.66
C ILE A 30 25.99 23.94 -2.02
N LEU A 31 26.82 24.10 -3.03
CA LEU A 31 26.50 23.70 -4.40
C LEU A 31 27.33 22.48 -4.79
N ILE A 32 26.63 21.37 -5.13
CA ILE A 32 27.24 20.10 -5.51
C ILE A 32 26.82 19.75 -6.92
N GLY A 33 27.78 19.90 -7.85
CA GLY A 33 27.62 19.56 -9.25
C GLY A 33 27.95 18.11 -9.56
N GLY A 34 27.42 17.60 -10.67
CA GLY A 34 27.79 16.31 -11.22
C GLY A 34 26.89 15.89 -12.37
N ALA A 35 27.46 15.21 -13.35
CA ALA A 35 26.70 14.64 -14.45
C ALA A 35 25.69 13.58 -13.95
N ASN A 36 24.76 13.17 -14.80
CA ASN A 36 23.83 12.11 -14.46
C ASN A 36 24.60 10.80 -14.18
N GLY A 37 24.22 10.11 -13.11
CA GLY A 37 24.89 8.87 -12.68
C GLY A 37 26.18 9.07 -11.85
N CYS A 38 26.63 10.31 -11.58
CA CYS A 38 27.80 10.57 -10.73
C CYS A 38 27.54 10.39 -9.23
N GLY A 39 26.31 10.08 -8.80
CA GLY A 39 26.02 9.77 -7.41
C GLY A 39 25.35 10.86 -6.60
N LYS A 40 24.81 11.93 -7.22
CA LYS A 40 24.04 12.98 -6.52
C LYS A 40 22.94 12.42 -5.63
N THR A 41 22.02 11.64 -6.20
CA THR A 41 20.94 10.97 -5.45
C THR A 41 21.50 9.96 -4.43
N THR A 42 22.66 9.35 -4.70
CA THR A 42 23.34 8.48 -3.73
C THR A 42 23.83 9.26 -2.51
N LEU A 43 24.30 10.49 -2.68
CA LEU A 43 24.68 11.38 -1.56
C LEU A 43 23.46 11.74 -0.71
N PHE A 44 22.35 12.05 -1.38
CA PHE A 44 21.06 12.28 -0.73
C PHE A 44 20.64 11.08 0.13
N ASP A 45 20.63 9.87 -0.45
CA ASP A 45 20.33 8.61 0.24
C ASP A 45 21.30 8.34 1.40
N ALA A 46 22.58 8.70 1.24
CA ALA A 46 23.60 8.48 2.28
C ALA A 46 23.36 9.39 3.50
N ILE A 47 23.00 10.67 3.31
CA ILE A 47 22.66 11.59 4.41
C ILE A 47 21.39 11.08 5.13
N TYR A 48 20.36 10.68 4.38
CA TYR A 48 19.16 10.10 4.93
C TYR A 48 19.47 8.84 5.77
N SER A 49 20.26 7.93 5.19
CA SER A 49 20.65 6.66 5.85
C SER A 49 21.57 6.87 7.05
N ALA A 50 22.42 7.89 7.03
CA ALA A 50 23.25 8.25 8.18
C ALA A 50 22.40 8.71 9.37
N LEU A 51 21.31 9.44 9.13
CA LEU A 51 20.39 9.89 10.16
C LEU A 51 19.47 8.77 10.67
N TYR A 52 18.80 8.04 9.76
CA TYR A 52 17.73 7.11 10.13
C TYR A 52 18.12 5.63 10.08
N GLY A 53 19.30 5.31 9.55
CA GLY A 53 19.81 3.94 9.44
C GLY A 53 19.44 3.25 8.14
N LEU A 54 20.12 2.14 7.87
CA LEU A 54 19.88 1.26 6.72
C LEU A 54 19.08 0.04 7.18
N LYS A 55 18.03 -0.33 6.44
CA LYS A 55 17.29 -1.58 6.66
C LYS A 55 17.92 -2.69 5.81
N ILE A 56 18.95 -3.35 6.35
CA ILE A 56 19.66 -4.44 5.67
C ILE A 56 19.47 -5.72 6.47
N SER A 57 18.76 -6.70 5.93
CA SER A 57 18.40 -7.94 6.62
C SER A 57 19.17 -9.17 6.09
N ASN A 58 19.69 -9.13 4.87
CA ASN A 58 20.31 -10.28 4.21
C ASN A 58 21.49 -9.88 3.33
N LYS A 59 22.26 -10.91 2.92
CA LYS A 59 23.46 -10.76 2.07
C LYS A 59 23.15 -9.99 0.77
N ARG A 60 22.05 -10.31 0.10
CA ARG A 60 21.69 -9.69 -1.18
C ARG A 60 21.50 -8.18 -1.03
N GLN A 61 20.76 -7.75 -0.01
CA GLN A 61 20.55 -6.32 0.29
C GLN A 61 21.86 -5.61 0.63
N PHE A 62 22.78 -6.28 1.37
CA PHE A 62 24.10 -5.73 1.63
C PHE A 62 24.90 -5.56 0.33
N GLU A 63 24.90 -6.57 -0.55
CA GLU A 63 25.59 -6.51 -1.84
C GLU A 63 25.06 -5.44 -2.79
N GLU A 64 23.76 -5.18 -2.78
CA GLU A 64 23.10 -4.14 -3.61
C GLU A 64 23.52 -2.72 -3.17
N ILE A 65 23.80 -2.53 -1.88
CA ILE A 65 24.17 -1.24 -1.30
C ILE A 65 25.70 -1.07 -1.23
N PHE A 66 26.45 -2.15 -1.19
CA PHE A 66 27.91 -2.12 -1.10
C PHE A 66 28.55 -1.63 -2.41
N ASN A 67 29.67 -0.90 -2.31
CA ASN A 67 30.37 -0.38 -3.49
C ASN A 67 30.83 -1.50 -4.43
N SER A 68 30.41 -1.43 -5.69
CA SER A 68 30.69 -2.47 -6.69
C SER A 68 32.17 -2.61 -7.04
N GLY A 69 32.93 -1.50 -7.05
CA GLY A 69 34.38 -1.54 -7.30
C GLY A 69 35.12 -2.32 -6.23
N VAL A 70 34.86 -2.01 -4.95
CA VAL A 70 35.47 -2.73 -3.81
C VAL A 70 35.00 -4.19 -3.76
N LYS A 71 33.73 -4.45 -4.07
CA LYS A 71 33.18 -5.81 -4.16
C LYS A 71 33.93 -6.65 -5.20
N ASN A 72 34.19 -6.08 -6.39
CA ASN A 72 34.89 -6.77 -7.46
C ASN A 72 36.39 -6.99 -7.15
N GLU A 73 37.03 -6.03 -6.48
CA GLU A 73 38.45 -6.12 -6.11
C GLU A 73 38.71 -7.14 -4.98
N SER A 74 37.86 -7.20 -3.96
CA SER A 74 38.20 -7.89 -2.71
C SER A 74 37.03 -8.61 -2.03
N GLY A 75 35.89 -8.73 -2.71
CA GLY A 75 34.67 -9.31 -2.12
C GLY A 75 34.05 -8.44 -1.03
N ILE A 76 33.06 -9.00 -0.35
CA ILE A 76 32.31 -8.30 0.72
C ILE A 76 32.64 -8.82 2.12
N GLU A 77 33.26 -10.00 2.24
CA GLU A 77 33.52 -10.64 3.54
C GLU A 77 34.50 -9.81 4.37
N GLY A 78 34.13 -9.55 5.62
CA GLY A 78 34.89 -8.71 6.54
C GLY A 78 34.84 -7.21 6.20
N LYS A 79 34.14 -6.79 5.17
CA LYS A 79 34.04 -5.38 4.74
C LYS A 79 32.92 -4.64 5.46
N THR A 80 33.07 -3.33 5.54
CA THR A 80 32.15 -2.44 6.28
C THR A 80 31.64 -1.34 5.36
N ILE A 81 30.33 -1.10 5.40
CA ILE A 81 29.72 0.14 4.93
C ILE A 81 29.72 1.10 6.11
N MET A 82 30.27 2.30 5.97
CA MET A 82 30.31 3.30 7.02
C MET A 82 29.64 4.61 6.54
N LEU A 83 28.70 5.10 7.34
CA LEU A 83 28.05 6.38 7.15
C LEU A 83 28.22 7.18 8.45
N GLU A 84 28.92 8.32 8.38
CA GLU A 84 29.13 9.17 9.52
C GLU A 84 28.67 10.60 9.18
N ILE A 85 27.84 11.17 10.04
CA ILE A 85 27.34 12.53 9.92
C ILE A 85 27.66 13.33 11.20
N THR A 86 28.24 14.50 11.01
CA THR A 86 28.48 15.46 12.10
C THR A 86 27.51 16.62 11.92
N PHE A 87 26.78 16.95 12.95
CA PHE A 87 25.82 18.05 12.95
C PHE A 87 25.78 18.74 14.30
N SER A 88 25.24 19.95 14.33
CA SER A 88 24.84 20.61 15.57
C SER A 88 23.32 20.75 15.62
N GLY A 89 22.77 20.63 16.81
CA GLY A 89 21.34 20.74 17.05
C GLY A 89 21.04 21.45 18.36
N MET A 90 19.81 21.97 18.49
CA MET A 90 19.37 22.64 19.70
C MET A 90 18.80 21.61 20.68
N VAL A 91 19.32 21.56 21.90
CA VAL A 91 18.76 20.78 23.01
C VAL A 91 18.63 21.70 24.21
N LEU A 92 17.41 21.86 24.72
CA LEU A 92 17.11 22.75 25.84
C LEU A 92 17.65 24.19 25.67
N GLY A 93 17.64 24.70 24.45
CA GLY A 93 18.11 26.05 24.13
C GLY A 93 19.63 26.21 23.97
N GLN A 94 20.40 25.10 24.02
CA GLN A 94 21.85 25.11 23.79
C GLN A 94 22.20 24.37 22.49
N GLU A 95 23.05 24.97 21.68
CA GLU A 95 23.60 24.31 20.49
C GLU A 95 24.64 23.27 20.91
N THR A 96 24.36 22.02 20.57
CA THR A 96 25.20 20.87 20.96
C THR A 96 25.72 20.18 19.68
N PRO A 97 27.02 19.88 19.62
CA PRO A 97 27.60 19.12 18.51
C PRO A 97 27.36 17.62 18.68
N TYR A 98 27.00 16.96 17.60
CA TYR A 98 26.77 15.53 17.50
C TYR A 98 27.60 14.92 16.38
N ARG A 99 28.12 13.72 16.61
CA ARG A 99 28.75 12.87 15.60
C ARG A 99 28.11 11.51 15.65
N LEU A 100 27.32 11.18 14.62
CA LEU A 100 26.62 9.91 14.49
C LEU A 100 27.33 9.07 13.44
N CYS A 101 27.82 7.91 13.85
CA CYS A 101 28.47 6.91 12.99
C CYS A 101 27.62 5.64 12.97
N ARG A 102 27.32 5.15 11.76
CA ARG A 102 26.65 3.88 11.52
C ARG A 102 27.53 3.01 10.65
N ALA A 103 27.89 1.85 11.16
CA ALA A 103 28.74 0.90 10.47
C ALA A 103 28.03 -0.46 10.35
N TYR A 104 28.01 -1.00 9.16
CA TYR A 104 27.40 -2.28 8.82
C TYR A 104 28.47 -3.18 8.24
N ARG A 105 28.85 -4.24 8.96
CA ARG A 105 29.91 -5.15 8.57
C ARG A 105 29.34 -6.52 8.22
N PHE A 106 29.76 -7.08 7.10
CA PHE A 106 29.37 -8.44 6.69
C PHE A 106 30.43 -9.43 7.14
N VAL A 107 30.06 -10.38 8.03
CA VAL A 107 30.96 -11.39 8.59
C VAL A 107 30.19 -12.69 8.79
N ASP A 108 30.76 -13.82 8.34
CA ASP A 108 30.19 -15.17 8.50
C ASP A 108 28.71 -15.26 8.04
N GLY A 109 28.41 -14.64 6.92
CA GLY A 109 27.05 -14.65 6.36
C GLY A 109 26.02 -13.77 7.10
N LYS A 110 26.44 -13.02 8.11
CA LYS A 110 25.59 -12.13 8.93
C LYS A 110 26.04 -10.68 8.85
N ILE A 111 25.09 -9.79 9.06
CA ILE A 111 25.36 -8.35 9.14
C ILE A 111 25.47 -7.96 10.60
N GLN A 112 26.62 -7.39 10.94
CA GLN A 112 26.90 -6.84 12.26
C GLN A 112 26.78 -5.32 12.19
N GLU A 113 25.89 -4.76 12.99
CA GLU A 113 25.72 -3.32 13.12
C GLU A 113 26.55 -2.78 14.28
N SER A 114 27.32 -1.73 14.03
CA SER A 114 28.08 -1.01 15.06
C SER A 114 27.76 0.48 14.91
N ASN A 115 26.80 0.96 15.70
CA ASN A 115 26.32 2.33 15.63
C ASN A 115 26.75 3.09 16.90
N VAL A 116 27.22 4.31 16.74
CA VAL A 116 27.71 5.14 17.86
C VAL A 116 27.31 6.59 17.68
N LEU A 117 26.70 7.18 18.69
CA LEU A 117 26.53 8.62 18.82
C LEU A 117 27.56 9.19 19.81
N ASN A 118 28.31 10.19 19.41
CA ASN A 118 29.16 10.97 20.29
C ASN A 118 28.54 12.35 20.53
N MET A 119 28.44 12.74 21.79
CA MET A 119 27.86 14.00 22.23
C MET A 119 28.58 14.50 23.50
N ASN A 120 29.08 15.72 23.48
CA ASN A 120 29.76 16.37 24.63
C ASN A 120 30.86 15.49 25.28
N GLY A 121 31.66 14.81 24.46
CA GLY A 121 32.73 13.93 24.94
C GLY A 121 32.29 12.53 25.38
N ASN A 122 30.99 12.27 25.47
CA ASN A 122 30.43 10.98 25.80
C ASN A 122 30.09 10.17 24.53
N SER A 123 30.24 8.86 24.63
CA SER A 123 29.95 7.91 23.53
C SER A 123 28.77 7.02 23.92
N TYR A 124 27.80 6.90 23.03
CA TYR A 124 26.57 6.10 23.18
C TYR A 124 26.53 5.01 22.11
N PRO A 125 27.21 3.87 22.33
CA PRO A 125 27.19 2.77 21.38
C PRO A 125 25.84 2.04 21.42
N TYR A 126 25.31 1.70 20.23
CA TYR A 126 24.12 0.85 20.05
C TYR A 126 24.29 0.02 18.77
N GLY A 127 24.08 -1.28 18.86
CA GLY A 127 24.31 -2.20 17.75
C GLY A 127 24.60 -3.62 18.24
N SER A 128 25.10 -4.49 17.39
CA SER A 128 25.28 -5.93 17.67
C SER A 128 26.26 -6.22 18.81
N GLY A 129 27.20 -5.31 19.07
CA GLY A 129 28.21 -5.44 20.15
C GLY A 129 27.77 -4.93 21.52
N SER A 130 26.60 -4.30 21.65
CA SER A 130 26.09 -3.75 22.88
C SER A 130 25.17 -4.74 23.60
N THR A 131 25.08 -4.68 24.95
CA THR A 131 24.08 -5.45 25.70
C THR A 131 22.67 -4.99 25.30
N ALA A 132 21.66 -5.86 25.46
CA ALA A 132 20.27 -5.55 25.08
C ALA A 132 19.75 -4.27 25.76
N ILE A 133 20.08 -4.07 27.04
CA ILE A 133 19.69 -2.89 27.83
C ILE A 133 20.41 -1.63 27.29
N GLN A 134 21.72 -1.70 27.08
CA GLN A 134 22.50 -0.58 26.53
C GLN A 134 22.02 -0.17 25.16
N ARG A 135 21.74 -1.18 24.28
CA ARG A 135 21.20 -0.93 22.95
C ARG A 135 19.88 -0.16 23.01
N SER A 136 18.88 -0.69 23.76
CA SER A 136 17.58 -0.07 23.90
C SER A 136 17.66 1.35 24.48
N THR A 137 18.46 1.57 25.52
CA THR A 137 18.60 2.88 26.15
C THR A 137 19.30 3.89 25.23
N ASN A 138 20.42 3.51 24.61
CA ASN A 138 21.18 4.41 23.77
C ASN A 138 20.46 4.70 22.45
N GLU A 139 19.80 3.71 21.86
CA GLU A 139 18.98 3.88 20.68
C GLU A 139 17.81 4.85 20.94
N ALA A 140 17.16 4.74 22.10
CA ALA A 140 16.12 5.70 22.51
C ALA A 140 16.66 7.12 22.65
N ILE A 141 17.89 7.31 23.19
CA ILE A 141 18.56 8.62 23.26
C ILE A 141 18.81 9.17 21.85
N VAL A 142 19.38 8.35 20.95
CA VAL A 142 19.68 8.74 19.57
C VAL A 142 18.40 9.14 18.82
N ASN A 143 17.37 8.31 18.89
CA ASN A 143 16.09 8.59 18.26
C ASN A 143 15.44 9.87 18.81
N LYS A 144 15.53 10.12 20.11
CA LYS A 144 15.05 11.36 20.72
C LYS A 144 15.79 12.59 20.21
N ILE A 145 17.12 12.52 20.05
CA ILE A 145 17.93 13.64 19.52
C ILE A 145 17.61 13.90 18.05
N ILE A 146 17.54 12.83 17.23
CA ILE A 146 17.21 12.99 15.81
C ILE A 146 15.78 13.56 15.67
N SER A 147 14.79 12.99 16.38
CA SER A 147 13.41 13.46 16.31
C SER A 147 13.21 14.89 16.83
N ALA A 148 14.05 15.34 17.76
CA ALA A 148 14.01 16.71 18.23
C ALA A 148 14.58 17.73 17.21
N ASN A 149 15.46 17.29 16.30
CA ASN A 149 16.11 18.17 15.31
C ASN A 149 15.57 18.01 13.90
N LEU A 150 15.32 16.79 13.46
CA LEU A 150 14.71 16.44 12.17
C LEU A 150 13.99 15.09 12.31
N PRO A 151 12.69 15.07 12.64
CA PRO A 151 11.90 13.87 12.65
C PRO A 151 11.88 13.17 11.29
N ALA A 152 11.84 11.83 11.27
CA ALA A 152 11.86 11.05 10.03
C ALA A 152 10.66 11.40 9.11
N GLU A 153 9.52 11.68 9.71
CA GLU A 153 8.30 12.08 9.01
C GLU A 153 8.46 13.39 8.24
N LEU A 154 9.36 14.27 8.71
CA LEU A 154 9.64 15.57 8.10
C LEU A 154 10.80 15.53 7.11
N SER A 155 11.62 14.50 7.15
CA SER A 155 12.84 14.42 6.33
C SER A 155 12.56 14.58 4.83
N ASN A 156 11.45 14.02 4.33
CA ASN A 156 11.05 14.10 2.92
C ASN A 156 10.72 15.52 2.44
N TYR A 157 10.56 16.50 3.37
CA TYR A 157 10.28 17.91 3.04
C TYR A 157 11.52 18.76 3.02
N PHE A 158 12.51 18.35 3.78
CA PHE A 158 13.78 19.06 3.90
C PHE A 158 14.89 18.40 3.08
N LEU A 159 14.76 17.11 2.87
CA LEU A 159 15.59 16.31 1.97
C LEU A 159 14.68 15.81 0.83
N PHE A 160 14.54 16.56 -0.26
CA PHE A 160 13.58 16.23 -1.31
C PHE A 160 14.18 16.23 -2.72
N ASP A 161 13.64 15.35 -3.56
CA ASP A 161 13.93 15.28 -4.99
C ASP A 161 12.85 16.08 -5.72
N ALA A 162 13.22 17.14 -6.40
CA ALA A 162 12.30 18.05 -7.06
C ALA A 162 11.55 17.39 -8.24
N MET A 163 12.08 16.32 -8.85
CA MET A 163 11.37 15.58 -9.90
C MET A 163 10.27 14.68 -9.34
N LYS A 164 10.51 14.04 -8.19
CA LYS A 164 9.47 13.25 -7.52
C LYS A 164 8.31 14.11 -7.01
N THR A 165 8.57 15.39 -6.71
CA THR A 165 7.52 16.32 -6.28
C THR A 165 6.57 16.71 -7.42
N SER A 166 6.98 16.66 -8.68
CA SER A 166 6.10 16.90 -9.83
C SER A 166 4.99 15.85 -9.96
N ASP A 167 5.26 14.61 -9.56
CA ASP A 167 4.28 13.51 -9.55
C ASP A 167 3.32 13.59 -8.34
N LEU A 168 3.75 14.25 -7.24
CA LEU A 168 2.94 14.48 -6.05
C LEU A 168 1.85 15.56 -6.25
N VAL A 169 1.85 16.29 -7.37
CA VAL A 169 0.96 17.42 -7.62
C VAL A 169 -0.40 17.02 -8.18
N LYS A 170 -0.91 15.84 -7.88
CA LYS A 170 -2.35 15.59 -7.93
C LYS A 170 -2.98 16.28 -6.73
N GLU A 171 -4.03 17.06 -6.96
CA GLU A 171 -4.70 17.94 -5.98
C GLU A 171 -5.01 17.23 -4.65
N GLU A 172 -5.47 15.99 -4.70
CA GLU A 172 -5.72 15.15 -3.51
C GLU A 172 -4.45 14.81 -2.72
N GLN A 173 -3.32 14.66 -3.38
CA GLN A 173 -2.05 14.31 -2.72
C GLN A 173 -1.41 15.53 -2.05
N ILE A 174 -1.52 16.72 -2.65
CA ILE A 174 -1.08 17.97 -2.02
C ILE A 174 -1.86 18.21 -0.74
N ASN A 175 -3.18 18.04 -0.78
CA ASN A 175 -4.05 18.26 0.36
C ASN A 175 -3.68 17.32 1.53
N LYS A 176 -3.50 16.03 1.25
CA LYS A 176 -3.03 15.04 2.25
C LYS A 176 -1.62 15.36 2.77
N LEU A 177 -0.75 15.78 1.88
CA LEU A 177 0.63 16.19 2.20
C LEU A 177 0.64 17.39 3.13
N ILE A 178 -0.12 18.43 2.83
CA ILE A 178 -0.25 19.64 3.65
C ILE A 178 -0.76 19.29 5.04
N MET A 179 -1.76 18.43 5.15
CA MET A 179 -2.35 18.04 6.44
C MET A 179 -1.40 17.29 7.36
N LYS A 180 -0.85 16.20 6.83
CA LYS A 180 0.10 15.38 7.59
C LYS A 180 1.26 16.23 8.12
N ASN A 181 1.61 17.26 7.39
CA ASN A 181 2.81 18.04 7.63
C ASN A 181 2.59 19.30 8.42
N ILE A 182 1.47 19.99 8.27
CA ILE A 182 1.16 21.12 9.14
C ILE A 182 1.24 20.70 10.61
N ASN A 183 0.64 19.57 10.99
CA ASN A 183 0.67 19.08 12.35
C ASN A 183 2.10 18.75 12.83
N SER A 184 2.91 18.12 11.98
CA SER A 184 4.27 17.71 12.31
C SER A 184 5.25 18.86 12.26
N VAL A 185 5.28 19.65 11.16
CA VAL A 185 6.20 20.79 10.98
C VAL A 185 5.92 21.91 11.96
N MET A 186 4.65 22.16 12.28
CA MET A 186 4.23 23.17 13.25
C MET A 186 4.40 22.74 14.71
N GLY A 187 4.89 21.51 14.96
CA GLY A 187 5.10 21.00 16.31
C GLY A 187 3.80 20.73 17.10
N PHE A 188 2.66 20.58 16.43
CA PHE A 188 1.38 20.33 17.12
C PHE A 188 1.32 18.94 17.75
N ASN A 189 2.17 18.01 17.35
CA ASN A 189 2.29 16.68 17.95
C ASN A 189 2.58 16.77 19.48
N LYS A 190 3.29 17.81 19.94
CA LYS A 190 3.51 18.02 21.38
C LYS A 190 2.20 18.25 22.16
N TYR A 191 1.22 18.93 21.59
CA TYR A 191 -0.08 19.18 22.25
C TYR A 191 -0.92 17.92 22.28
N THR A 192 -0.85 17.08 21.23
CA THR A 192 -1.46 15.74 21.25
C THR A 192 -0.82 14.84 22.30
N GLN A 193 0.52 14.87 22.44
CA GLN A 193 1.22 14.14 23.50
C GLN A 193 0.82 14.64 24.90
N LEU A 194 0.69 15.96 25.10
CA LEU A 194 0.23 16.54 26.35
C LEU A 194 -1.23 16.17 26.64
N GLN A 195 -2.11 16.15 25.63
CA GLN A 195 -3.48 15.68 25.77
C GLN A 195 -3.52 14.21 26.23
N ASN A 196 -2.74 13.34 25.58
CA ASN A 196 -2.66 11.91 25.91
C ASN A 196 -2.11 11.69 27.32
N ALA A 197 -1.05 12.42 27.69
CA ALA A 197 -0.48 12.38 29.05
C ALA A 197 -1.47 12.87 30.10
N ALA A 198 -2.20 13.95 29.82
CA ALA A 198 -3.24 14.47 30.72
C ALA A 198 -4.41 13.48 30.85
N SER A 199 -4.81 12.82 29.75
CA SER A 199 -5.83 11.77 29.81
C SER A 199 -5.38 10.57 30.64
N ALA A 200 -4.16 10.07 30.45
CA ALA A 200 -3.62 8.96 31.22
C ALA A 200 -3.53 9.28 32.73
N TYR A 201 -3.08 10.50 33.06
CA TYR A 201 -3.04 10.94 34.47
C TYR A 201 -4.43 11.12 35.07
N LEU A 202 -5.38 11.61 34.29
CA LEU A 202 -6.79 11.69 34.70
C LEU A 202 -7.36 10.30 34.98
N ASP A 203 -7.10 9.32 34.13
CA ASP A 203 -7.56 7.94 34.32
C ASP A 203 -6.96 7.31 35.59
N GLU A 204 -5.68 7.58 35.87
CA GLU A 204 -5.05 7.16 37.12
C GLU A 204 -5.75 7.80 38.37
N LYS A 205 -6.03 9.10 38.30
CA LYS A 205 -6.73 9.81 39.38
C LYS A 205 -8.19 9.39 39.49
N LYS A 206 -8.86 9.07 38.42
CA LYS A 206 -10.20 8.47 38.46
C LYS A 206 -10.17 7.12 39.16
N ALA A 207 -9.21 6.25 38.82
CA ALA A 207 -9.05 4.98 39.51
C ALA A 207 -8.81 5.13 41.00
N GLU A 208 -7.98 6.11 41.44
CA GLU A 208 -7.75 6.37 42.86
C GLU A 208 -9.03 6.76 43.66
N ARG A 209 -10.02 7.34 43.00
CA ARG A 209 -11.31 7.76 43.59
C ARG A 209 -12.32 6.63 43.74
N LEU A 210 -12.12 5.49 43.10
CA LEU A 210 -12.96 4.31 43.26
C LEU A 210 -12.65 3.66 44.62
N GLU A 211 -13.66 3.57 45.52
CA GLU A 211 -13.50 3.02 46.87
C GLU A 211 -13.24 1.52 46.88
N ASN A 212 -13.79 0.80 45.88
CA ASN A 212 -13.64 -0.64 45.76
C ASN A 212 -12.35 -1.00 44.99
N GLU A 213 -11.45 -1.74 45.62
CA GLU A 213 -10.16 -2.14 45.09
C GLU A 213 -10.31 -3.02 43.82
N ASN A 214 -11.35 -3.85 43.72
CA ASN A 214 -11.65 -4.66 42.54
C ASN A 214 -12.09 -3.78 41.34
N LEU A 215 -12.98 -2.79 41.62
CA LEU A 215 -13.43 -1.85 40.58
C LEU A 215 -12.26 -0.98 40.08
N ARG A 216 -11.37 -0.57 40.98
CA ARG A 216 -10.13 0.15 40.62
C ARG A 216 -9.24 -0.67 39.68
N ALA A 217 -9.00 -1.95 40.03
CA ALA A 217 -8.15 -2.83 39.21
C ALA A 217 -8.78 -3.08 37.85
N GLU A 218 -10.10 -3.25 37.78
CA GLU A 218 -10.82 -3.47 36.55
C GLU A 218 -10.82 -2.21 35.65
N TYR A 219 -11.05 -1.03 36.23
CA TYR A 219 -10.98 0.25 35.53
C TYR A 219 -9.59 0.48 34.91
N LEU A 220 -8.51 0.30 35.70
CA LEU A 220 -7.14 0.43 35.21
C LEU A 220 -6.79 -0.60 34.14
N LYS A 221 -7.34 -1.80 34.19
CA LYS A 221 -7.19 -2.81 33.18
C LYS A 221 -7.86 -2.38 31.85
N LEU A 222 -9.10 -1.89 31.93
CA LEU A 222 -9.85 -1.44 30.77
C LEU A 222 -9.20 -0.21 30.11
N THR A 223 -8.77 0.78 30.89
CA THR A 223 -8.08 1.96 30.37
C THR A 223 -6.75 1.60 29.71
N LYS A 224 -5.99 0.67 30.31
CA LYS A 224 -4.75 0.18 29.70
C LYS A 224 -5.02 -0.57 28.39
N GLN A 225 -6.01 -1.44 28.35
CA GLN A 225 -6.41 -2.13 27.11
C GLN A 225 -6.86 -1.15 26.04
N LYS A 226 -7.62 -0.10 26.40
CA LYS A 226 -8.01 0.96 25.47
C LYS A 226 -6.79 1.63 24.84
N VAL A 227 -5.80 2.02 25.65
CA VAL A 227 -4.57 2.67 25.16
C VAL A 227 -3.76 1.74 24.24
N GLU A 228 -3.71 0.43 24.56
CA GLU A 228 -3.07 -0.55 23.68
C GLU A 228 -3.80 -0.65 22.34
N MET A 229 -5.13 -0.75 22.34
CA MET A 229 -5.94 -0.79 21.11
C MET A 229 -5.82 0.51 20.29
N GLU A 230 -5.73 1.67 20.91
CA GLU A 230 -5.48 2.95 20.23
C GLU A 230 -4.11 2.98 19.56
N ARG A 231 -3.08 2.41 20.17
CA ARG A 231 -1.75 2.23 19.55
C ARG A 231 -1.79 1.27 18.39
N ASP A 232 -2.53 0.17 18.53
CA ASP A 232 -2.71 -0.79 17.43
C ASP A 232 -3.41 -0.14 16.24
N VAL A 233 -4.44 0.67 16.47
CA VAL A 233 -5.10 1.46 15.40
C VAL A 233 -4.13 2.44 14.76
N ALA A 234 -3.26 3.10 15.53
CA ALA A 234 -2.24 3.99 14.96
C ALA A 234 -1.26 3.20 14.05
N SER A 235 -0.76 2.06 14.52
CA SER A 235 0.11 1.18 13.74
C SER A 235 -0.57 0.64 12.47
N LEU A 236 -1.85 0.26 12.56
CA LEU A 236 -2.64 -0.17 11.39
C LEU A 236 -2.85 0.97 10.38
N ASN A 237 -3.07 2.20 10.86
CA ASN A 237 -3.17 3.38 9.98
C ASN A 237 -1.83 3.67 9.28
N ASP A 238 -0.69 3.52 9.96
CA ASP A 238 0.63 3.70 9.34
C ASP A 238 0.86 2.63 8.25
N ALA A 239 0.56 1.37 8.54
CA ALA A 239 0.65 0.29 7.56
C ALA A 239 -0.31 0.48 6.37
N TYR A 240 -1.52 1.00 6.61
CA TYR A 240 -2.49 1.37 5.59
C TYR A 240 -1.97 2.48 4.68
N ASN A 241 -1.39 3.53 5.28
CA ASN A 241 -0.80 4.64 4.52
C ASN A 241 0.42 4.20 3.69
N GLU A 242 1.28 3.32 4.21
CA GLU A 242 2.38 2.74 3.45
C GLU A 242 1.88 1.93 2.24
N ALA A 243 0.86 1.10 2.45
CA ALA A 243 0.25 0.32 1.37
C ALA A 243 -0.41 1.23 0.31
N LEU A 244 -1.07 2.30 0.75
CA LEU A 244 -1.70 3.27 -0.14
C LEU A 244 -0.67 4.05 -0.96
N ASN A 245 0.44 4.46 -0.35
CA ASN A 245 1.54 5.12 -1.05
C ASN A 245 2.14 4.20 -2.12
N TYR A 246 2.39 2.92 -1.78
CA TYR A 246 2.86 1.93 -2.75
C TYR A 246 1.89 1.79 -3.94
N ALA A 247 0.57 1.71 -3.67
CA ALA A 247 -0.43 1.62 -4.72
C ALA A 247 -0.42 2.85 -5.63
N ASN A 248 -0.29 4.05 -5.06
CA ASN A 248 -0.24 5.29 -5.82
C ASN A 248 1.03 5.39 -6.69
N ASP A 249 2.19 5.02 -6.15
CA ASP A 249 3.48 5.08 -6.85
C ASP A 249 3.54 4.13 -8.06
N HIS A 250 2.86 2.98 -7.98
CA HIS A 250 2.90 1.97 -9.02
C HIS A 250 1.64 1.92 -9.91
N LYS A 251 0.66 2.78 -9.66
CA LYS A 251 -0.65 2.75 -10.36
C LYS A 251 -0.51 2.87 -11.88
N GLN A 252 0.27 3.82 -12.35
CA GLN A 252 0.46 4.05 -13.78
C GLN A 252 1.16 2.87 -14.46
N GLN A 253 2.18 2.33 -13.81
CA GLN A 253 2.90 1.16 -14.29
C GLN A 253 2.01 -0.09 -14.29
N TYR A 254 1.18 -0.24 -13.24
CA TYR A 254 0.18 -1.30 -13.17
C TYR A 254 -0.85 -1.21 -14.31
N GLU A 255 -1.39 -0.02 -14.58
CA GLU A 255 -2.37 0.18 -15.66
C GLU A 255 -1.78 -0.17 -17.03
N GLN A 256 -0.55 0.28 -17.33
CA GLN A 256 0.16 -0.04 -18.57
C GLN A 256 0.44 -1.54 -18.73
N LEU A 257 0.94 -2.19 -17.66
CA LEU A 257 1.22 -3.63 -17.70
C LEU A 257 -0.06 -4.46 -17.73
N LYS A 258 -1.15 -3.99 -17.11
CA LYS A 258 -2.45 -4.67 -17.13
C LYS A 258 -3.07 -4.67 -18.54
N GLU A 259 -2.95 -3.58 -19.28
CA GLU A 259 -3.38 -3.54 -20.68
C GLU A 259 -2.57 -4.54 -21.52
N GLY A 260 -1.25 -4.59 -21.33
CA GLY A 260 -0.38 -5.58 -21.98
C GLY A 260 -0.74 -7.02 -21.57
N ARG A 261 -0.94 -7.27 -20.29
CA ARG A 261 -1.36 -8.58 -19.77
C ARG A 261 -2.71 -9.03 -20.32
N ASN A 262 -3.69 -8.13 -20.37
CA ASN A 262 -5.01 -8.45 -20.92
C ASN A 262 -4.90 -8.89 -22.38
N SER A 263 -4.02 -8.27 -23.18
CA SER A 263 -3.75 -8.67 -24.54
C SER A 263 -3.08 -10.06 -24.59
N ASP A 264 -2.07 -10.29 -23.77
CA ASP A 264 -1.38 -11.58 -23.67
C ASP A 264 -2.28 -12.68 -23.12
N ASP A 265 -3.17 -12.37 -22.15
CA ASP A 265 -4.14 -13.34 -21.61
C ASP A 265 -5.18 -13.74 -22.65
N VAL A 266 -5.67 -12.80 -23.48
CA VAL A 266 -6.55 -13.13 -24.62
C VAL A 266 -5.85 -14.06 -25.62
N ILE A 267 -4.57 -13.85 -25.86
CA ILE A 267 -3.76 -14.72 -26.72
C ILE A 267 -3.61 -16.11 -26.07
N ARG A 268 -3.31 -16.17 -24.77
CA ARG A 268 -3.19 -17.43 -24.01
C ARG A 268 -4.49 -18.21 -23.95
N ASP A 269 -5.63 -17.56 -23.76
CA ASP A 269 -6.94 -18.17 -23.76
C ASP A 269 -7.25 -18.80 -25.13
N LYS A 270 -6.94 -18.09 -26.21
CA LYS A 270 -7.07 -18.64 -27.57
C LYS A 270 -6.14 -19.83 -27.80
N MET A 271 -4.91 -19.77 -27.32
CA MET A 271 -3.98 -20.90 -27.38
C MET A 271 -4.53 -22.11 -26.64
N HIS A 272 -5.02 -21.89 -25.39
CA HIS A 272 -5.59 -22.94 -24.58
C HIS A 272 -6.83 -23.60 -25.25
N GLN A 273 -7.72 -22.80 -25.82
CA GLN A 273 -8.87 -23.32 -26.59
C GLN A 273 -8.44 -24.17 -27.78
N ILE A 274 -7.39 -23.76 -28.49
CA ILE A 274 -6.85 -24.53 -29.61
C ILE A 274 -6.21 -25.83 -29.11
N GLU A 275 -5.40 -25.76 -28.04
CA GLU A 275 -4.77 -26.93 -27.42
C GLU A 275 -5.81 -27.92 -26.89
N GLU A 276 -6.86 -27.46 -26.20
CA GLU A 276 -7.97 -28.30 -25.76
C GLU A 276 -8.69 -28.96 -26.94
N SER A 277 -8.91 -28.21 -28.02
CA SER A 277 -9.53 -28.76 -29.23
C SER A 277 -8.67 -29.84 -29.86
N ILE A 278 -7.35 -29.68 -29.93
CA ILE A 278 -6.40 -30.69 -30.44
C ILE A 278 -6.37 -31.89 -29.51
N ASN A 279 -6.32 -31.71 -28.22
CA ASN A 279 -6.32 -32.79 -27.22
C ASN A 279 -7.63 -33.55 -27.22
N SER A 280 -8.77 -32.86 -27.35
CA SER A 280 -10.08 -33.47 -27.50
C SER A 280 -10.16 -34.37 -28.75
N PHE A 281 -9.57 -33.92 -29.86
CA PHE A 281 -9.47 -34.76 -31.06
C PHE A 281 -8.67 -36.01 -30.81
N TYR A 282 -7.48 -35.93 -30.21
CA TYR A 282 -6.68 -37.15 -29.91
C TYR A 282 -7.35 -38.08 -28.91
N GLN A 283 -8.11 -37.55 -27.96
CA GLN A 283 -8.90 -38.38 -27.07
C GLN A 283 -10.03 -39.09 -27.81
N LYS A 284 -10.77 -38.37 -28.68
CA LYS A 284 -11.81 -38.98 -29.53
C LYS A 284 -11.24 -40.08 -30.45
N GLU A 285 -10.06 -39.85 -31.02
CA GLU A 285 -9.36 -40.84 -31.85
C GLU A 285 -8.98 -42.06 -31.05
N LYS A 286 -8.50 -41.89 -29.82
CA LYS A 286 -8.14 -42.97 -28.91
C LYS A 286 -9.37 -43.80 -28.51
N ASP A 287 -10.44 -43.12 -28.15
CA ASP A 287 -11.70 -43.76 -27.78
C ASP A 287 -12.28 -44.51 -28.97
N TYR A 288 -12.25 -43.93 -30.19
CA TYR A 288 -12.66 -44.63 -31.40
C TYR A 288 -11.85 -45.88 -31.65
N ARG A 289 -10.53 -45.87 -31.49
CA ARG A 289 -9.67 -47.05 -31.64
C ARG A 289 -10.01 -48.13 -30.63
N GLN A 290 -10.26 -47.77 -29.37
CA GLN A 290 -10.65 -48.73 -28.32
C GLN A 290 -12.00 -49.37 -28.62
N ASP A 291 -12.99 -48.58 -29.01
CA ASP A 291 -14.33 -49.07 -29.36
C ASP A 291 -14.29 -49.99 -30.58
N ALA A 292 -13.50 -49.61 -31.61
CA ALA A 292 -13.30 -50.42 -32.79
C ALA A 292 -12.64 -51.78 -32.44
N GLU A 293 -11.59 -51.77 -31.61
CA GLU A 293 -10.94 -52.98 -31.14
C GLU A 293 -11.90 -53.88 -30.34
N ALA A 294 -12.75 -53.31 -29.48
CA ALA A 294 -13.72 -54.02 -28.69
C ALA A 294 -14.77 -54.72 -29.60
N ILE A 295 -15.28 -53.98 -30.60
CA ILE A 295 -16.27 -54.54 -31.55
C ILE A 295 -15.65 -55.64 -32.41
N PHE A 296 -14.39 -55.54 -32.77
CA PHE A 296 -13.73 -56.59 -33.60
C PHE A 296 -13.26 -57.80 -32.77
N LYS A 297 -12.97 -57.59 -31.46
CA LYS A 297 -12.58 -58.72 -30.59
C LYS A 297 -13.75 -59.62 -30.17
N ASP A 298 -14.89 -59.00 -29.87
CA ASP A 298 -16.08 -59.71 -29.45
C ASP A 298 -17.15 -59.58 -30.54
N LEU A 299 -17.36 -60.64 -31.33
CA LEU A 299 -18.50 -60.78 -32.25
C LEU A 299 -19.81 -60.86 -31.44
N GLU A 300 -20.20 -59.70 -30.95
CA GLU A 300 -21.40 -59.61 -30.12
C GLU A 300 -22.64 -60.05 -30.92
N TRP A 301 -23.52 -60.80 -30.28
CA TRP A 301 -24.77 -61.24 -30.85
C TRP A 301 -25.67 -60.18 -31.46
N LYS A 302 -25.51 -58.88 -30.98
CA LYS A 302 -26.15 -57.66 -31.50
C LYS A 302 -25.80 -57.41 -32.98
N VAL A 303 -24.58 -57.72 -33.37
CA VAL A 303 -24.12 -57.59 -34.75
C VAL A 303 -24.64 -58.72 -35.60
N ILE A 304 -24.75 -59.91 -35.01
CA ILE A 304 -25.22 -61.14 -35.72
C ILE A 304 -26.76 -61.16 -35.82
N MET A 305 -27.49 -60.68 -34.83
CA MET A 305 -28.95 -60.66 -34.75
C MET A 305 -29.59 -59.32 -34.38
N PRO A 306 -29.42 -58.28 -35.22
CA PRO A 306 -29.83 -56.91 -34.89
C PRO A 306 -31.33 -56.74 -34.71
N LYS A 307 -32.19 -57.58 -35.40
CA LYS A 307 -33.64 -57.50 -35.24
C LYS A 307 -34.11 -57.99 -33.89
N VAL A 308 -33.49 -59.04 -33.33
CA VAL A 308 -33.80 -59.53 -32.00
C VAL A 308 -33.38 -58.56 -30.92
N ALA A 309 -32.19 -57.95 -31.06
CA ALA A 309 -31.69 -56.95 -30.18
C ALA A 309 -32.62 -55.74 -30.09
N ASN A 310 -33.09 -55.23 -31.25
CA ASN A 310 -34.01 -54.09 -31.29
C ASN A 310 -35.38 -54.41 -30.64
N SER A 311 -35.92 -55.60 -30.83
CA SER A 311 -37.18 -55.98 -30.19
C SER A 311 -37.07 -56.04 -28.67
N ILE A 312 -35.97 -56.57 -28.14
CA ILE A 312 -35.69 -56.57 -26.68
C ILE A 312 -35.54 -55.19 -26.15
N SER A 313 -34.84 -54.34 -26.83
CA SER A 313 -34.64 -52.91 -26.43
C SER A 313 -35.97 -52.17 -26.28
N THR A 314 -36.88 -52.32 -27.28
CA THR A 314 -38.20 -51.68 -27.26
C THR A 314 -39.04 -52.12 -26.07
N GLU A 315 -38.97 -53.40 -25.73
CA GLU A 315 -39.72 -53.94 -24.62
C GLU A 315 -39.17 -53.52 -23.26
N VAL A 316 -37.85 -53.39 -23.13
CA VAL A 316 -37.20 -52.88 -21.93
C VAL A 316 -37.50 -51.35 -21.72
N GLU A 317 -37.54 -50.53 -22.79
CA GLU A 317 -37.97 -49.15 -22.71
C GLU A 317 -39.40 -48.98 -22.19
N LEU A 318 -40.32 -49.82 -22.63
CA LEU A 318 -41.69 -49.82 -22.12
C LEU A 318 -41.77 -50.14 -20.62
N ILE A 319 -40.96 -51.08 -20.13
CA ILE A 319 -40.86 -51.42 -18.70
C ILE A 319 -40.34 -50.28 -17.89
N LEU A 320 -39.27 -49.59 -18.36
CA LEU A 320 -38.65 -48.47 -17.69
C LEU A 320 -39.59 -47.25 -17.61
N ASN A 321 -40.32 -46.96 -18.70
CA ASN A 321 -41.30 -45.87 -18.73
C ASN A 321 -42.46 -46.11 -17.74
N GLU A 322 -42.99 -47.35 -17.69
CA GLU A 322 -44.03 -47.68 -16.69
C GLU A 322 -43.49 -47.54 -15.25
N LYS A 323 -42.28 -47.95 -14.96
CA LYS A 323 -41.64 -47.77 -13.66
C LYS A 323 -41.44 -46.29 -13.29
N GLU A 324 -41.02 -45.44 -14.23
CA GLU A 324 -40.87 -43.98 -13.97
C GLU A 324 -42.21 -43.30 -13.68
N VAL A 325 -43.29 -43.73 -14.35
CA VAL A 325 -44.64 -43.21 -14.06
C VAL A 325 -45.07 -43.57 -12.64
N VAL A 326 -44.88 -44.83 -12.23
CA VAL A 326 -45.22 -45.31 -10.88
C VAL A 326 -44.32 -44.59 -9.82
N ALA A 327 -43.05 -44.45 -10.07
CA ALA A 327 -42.13 -43.76 -9.14
C ALA A 327 -42.45 -42.25 -8.99
N SER A 328 -42.86 -41.59 -10.08
CA SER A 328 -43.31 -40.20 -10.06
C SER A 328 -44.60 -39.99 -9.29
N ALA A 329 -45.56 -40.96 -9.40
CA ALA A 329 -46.78 -40.97 -8.63
C ALA A 329 -46.53 -41.16 -7.12
N ARG A 330 -45.61 -42.06 -6.75
CA ARG A 330 -45.20 -42.30 -5.35
C ARG A 330 -44.38 -41.17 -4.74
N GLY A 331 -43.57 -40.48 -5.55
CA GLY A 331 -42.73 -39.36 -5.09
C GLY A 331 -43.53 -38.11 -4.65
N ASN A 332 -44.78 -38.03 -5.03
CA ASN A 332 -45.67 -36.91 -4.67
C ASN A 332 -46.44 -37.13 -3.35
N ILE A 333 -46.29 -38.28 -2.70
CA ILE A 333 -46.96 -38.59 -1.44
C ILE A 333 -46.10 -38.08 -0.28
N LEU A 334 -46.59 -37.05 0.44
CA LEU A 334 -45.95 -36.53 1.62
C LEU A 334 -46.14 -37.45 2.83
N ASN A 335 -45.11 -37.67 3.62
CA ASN A 335 -45.23 -38.43 4.87
C ASN A 335 -45.89 -37.59 5.99
N ASP A 336 -46.45 -38.22 7.01
CA ASP A 336 -47.19 -37.57 8.11
C ASP A 336 -46.43 -36.37 8.73
N LYS A 337 -45.12 -36.48 8.95
CA LYS A 337 -44.29 -35.40 9.50
C LYS A 337 -44.11 -34.22 8.53
N GLN A 338 -44.08 -34.51 7.24
CA GLN A 338 -43.96 -33.45 6.21
C GLN A 338 -45.29 -32.74 6.05
N ILE A 339 -46.42 -33.42 6.08
CA ILE A 339 -47.76 -32.84 6.04
C ILE A 339 -47.96 -31.92 7.24
N GLU A 340 -47.61 -32.37 8.45
CA GLU A 340 -47.73 -31.59 9.67
C GLU A 340 -46.88 -30.30 9.62
N LYS A 341 -45.62 -30.41 9.18
CA LYS A 341 -44.70 -29.30 9.04
C LYS A 341 -45.15 -28.25 8.01
N VAL A 342 -45.56 -28.70 6.83
CA VAL A 342 -46.08 -27.82 5.76
C VAL A 342 -47.34 -27.11 6.23
N THR A 343 -48.24 -27.82 6.91
CA THR A 343 -49.47 -27.23 7.45
C THR A 343 -49.20 -26.16 8.50
N GLN A 344 -48.26 -26.41 9.41
CA GLN A 344 -47.84 -25.40 10.41
C GLN A 344 -47.19 -24.19 9.77
N ASP A 345 -46.34 -24.35 8.77
CA ASP A 345 -45.69 -23.24 8.06
C ASP A 345 -46.69 -22.43 7.25
N VAL A 346 -47.65 -23.04 6.59
CA VAL A 346 -48.74 -22.35 5.87
C VAL A 346 -49.64 -21.56 6.83
N ILE A 347 -50.02 -22.12 7.98
CA ILE A 347 -50.82 -21.40 8.98
C ILE A 347 -50.07 -20.23 9.58
N ARG A 348 -48.74 -20.38 9.82
CA ARG A 348 -47.86 -19.29 10.27
C ARG A 348 -47.85 -18.14 9.26
N LEU A 349 -47.63 -18.45 7.99
CA LEU A 349 -47.63 -17.44 6.91
C LEU A 349 -49.00 -16.78 6.70
N LEU A 350 -50.11 -17.53 6.86
CA LEU A 350 -51.44 -16.99 6.78
C LEU A 350 -51.75 -16.02 7.94
N LYS A 351 -51.32 -16.33 9.18
CA LYS A 351 -51.47 -15.47 10.34
C LYS A 351 -50.60 -14.19 10.24
N GLU A 352 -49.39 -14.32 9.67
CA GLU A 352 -48.52 -13.14 9.44
C GLU A 352 -49.07 -12.18 8.37
N LYS A 353 -49.61 -12.74 7.28
CA LYS A 353 -50.08 -11.92 6.15
C LYS A 353 -51.53 -11.43 6.30
N TYR A 354 -52.35 -12.18 7.04
CA TYR A 354 -53.79 -11.88 7.21
C TYR A 354 -54.22 -12.06 8.67
N PRO A 355 -53.97 -11.07 9.53
CA PRO A 355 -54.26 -11.15 10.98
C PRO A 355 -55.74 -11.34 11.35
N GLN A 356 -56.63 -11.22 10.37
CA GLN A 356 -58.11 -11.34 10.57
C GLN A 356 -58.64 -12.74 10.30
N VAL A 357 -57.79 -13.71 9.92
CA VAL A 357 -58.23 -15.09 9.72
C VAL A 357 -58.39 -15.74 11.09
N GLY A 358 -59.62 -16.20 11.40
CA GLY A 358 -59.96 -16.87 12.66
C GLY A 358 -59.17 -18.15 12.85
N GLU A 359 -59.32 -18.82 14.01
CA GLU A 359 -58.62 -20.06 14.33
C GLU A 359 -58.88 -21.15 13.28
N VAL A 360 -57.87 -21.45 12.51
CA VAL A 360 -57.88 -22.55 11.53
C VAL A 360 -57.41 -23.82 12.21
N SER A 361 -58.22 -24.85 12.20
CA SER A 361 -57.91 -26.15 12.81
C SER A 361 -56.86 -26.90 11.98
N ILE A 362 -55.68 -27.09 12.54
CA ILE A 362 -54.57 -27.87 11.95
C ILE A 362 -55.05 -29.30 11.63
N ALA A 363 -55.84 -29.89 12.52
CA ALA A 363 -56.31 -31.26 12.38
C ALA A 363 -57.27 -31.45 11.17
N GLU A 364 -58.07 -30.44 10.82
CA GLU A 364 -58.95 -30.49 9.67
C GLU A 364 -58.19 -30.40 8.35
N ILE A 365 -57.22 -29.55 8.27
CA ILE A 365 -56.33 -29.41 7.08
C ILE A 365 -55.52 -30.66 6.84
N ILE A 366 -54.94 -31.26 7.91
CA ILE A 366 -54.21 -32.52 7.80
C ILE A 366 -55.13 -33.63 7.35
N LYS A 367 -56.36 -33.71 7.85
CA LYS A 367 -57.35 -34.68 7.48
C LYS A 367 -57.75 -34.58 6.00
N GLU A 368 -57.90 -33.40 5.47
CA GLU A 368 -58.25 -33.19 4.08
C GLU A 368 -57.08 -33.50 3.13
N ILE A 369 -55.88 -33.15 3.50
CA ILE A 369 -54.66 -33.52 2.74
C ILE A 369 -54.48 -35.03 2.68
N LYS A 370 -54.72 -35.75 3.80
CA LYS A 370 -54.66 -37.21 3.85
C LYS A 370 -55.73 -37.87 3.01
N ARG A 371 -56.96 -37.31 3.00
CA ARG A 371 -58.07 -37.81 2.21
C ARG A 371 -57.82 -37.68 0.69
N GLU A 372 -57.22 -36.58 0.28
CA GLU A 372 -56.77 -36.37 -1.11
C GLU A 372 -55.63 -37.34 -1.51
N GLN A 373 -54.75 -37.70 -0.58
CA GLN A 373 -53.66 -38.66 -0.83
C GLN A 373 -54.17 -40.11 -0.90
N ASP A 374 -55.13 -40.49 -0.03
CA ASP A 374 -55.76 -41.86 -0.01
C ASP A 374 -56.58 -42.15 -1.28
N ASN A 375 -57.06 -41.12 -1.98
CA ASN A 375 -57.75 -41.30 -3.25
C ASN A 375 -56.82 -41.56 -4.46
N SER A 376 -55.50 -41.54 -4.28
CA SER A 376 -54.50 -41.74 -5.32
C SER A 376 -53.91 -43.17 -5.38
N ASP A 377 -54.39 -44.08 -4.58
CA ASP A 377 -53.79 -45.42 -4.36
C ASP A 377 -54.13 -46.49 -5.39
N ASP A 378 -54.63 -46.18 -6.56
CA ASP A 378 -55.01 -47.17 -7.58
C ASP A 378 -53.97 -47.38 -8.72
N TYR A 379 -52.64 -47.19 -8.40
CA TYR A 379 -51.59 -47.56 -9.33
C TYR A 379 -51.09 -48.98 -9.09
N ASN A 380 -51.55 -49.93 -9.90
CA ASN A 380 -51.07 -51.27 -9.89
C ASN A 380 -49.65 -51.39 -10.48
N ASP A 381 -48.63 -51.48 -9.61
CA ASP A 381 -47.21 -51.60 -10.03
C ASP A 381 -46.99 -53.03 -10.59
N LYS A 382 -47.21 -53.18 -11.88
CA LYS A 382 -47.06 -54.43 -12.62
C LYS A 382 -45.66 -55.03 -12.52
N TYR A 383 -44.66 -54.21 -12.30
CA TYR A 383 -43.22 -54.54 -12.22
C TYR A 383 -42.62 -54.29 -10.83
N GLY A 384 -43.42 -54.33 -9.78
CA GLY A 384 -43.05 -54.17 -8.40
C GLY A 384 -41.99 -55.16 -7.87
N PHE A 385 -41.83 -56.28 -8.55
CA PHE A 385 -40.81 -57.26 -8.23
C PHE A 385 -39.40 -56.89 -8.67
N LEU A 386 -39.21 -55.87 -9.56
CA LEU A 386 -37.88 -55.40 -9.98
C LEU A 386 -37.28 -54.45 -8.92
N SER A 387 -36.11 -54.80 -8.41
CA SER A 387 -35.38 -53.98 -7.49
C SER A 387 -34.75 -52.75 -8.21
N ASP A 388 -34.33 -51.75 -7.45
CA ASP A 388 -33.62 -50.55 -8.02
C ASP A 388 -32.31 -50.98 -8.73
N ALA A 389 -31.67 -52.05 -8.28
CA ALA A 389 -30.50 -52.61 -8.94
C ALA A 389 -30.86 -53.19 -10.31
N ASP A 390 -31.99 -53.90 -10.42
CA ASP A 390 -32.47 -54.46 -11.69
C ASP A 390 -32.88 -53.35 -12.67
N VAL A 391 -33.54 -52.31 -12.18
CA VAL A 391 -33.88 -51.13 -12.98
C VAL A 391 -32.64 -50.44 -13.53
N ASN A 392 -31.56 -50.31 -12.74
CA ASN A 392 -30.32 -49.76 -13.22
C ASN A 392 -29.62 -50.64 -14.27
N VAL A 393 -29.69 -51.97 -14.11
CA VAL A 393 -29.19 -52.89 -15.14
C VAL A 393 -29.99 -52.74 -16.43
N LEU A 394 -31.32 -52.62 -16.35
CA LEU A 394 -32.18 -52.42 -17.52
C LEU A 394 -31.91 -51.04 -18.19
N LYS A 395 -31.70 -49.97 -17.42
CA LYS A 395 -31.29 -48.65 -17.94
C LYS A 395 -29.99 -48.74 -18.70
N ASN A 396 -29.00 -49.44 -18.17
CA ASN A 396 -27.72 -49.63 -18.84
C ASN A 396 -27.86 -50.42 -20.14
N LEU A 397 -28.75 -51.41 -20.18
CA LEU A 397 -29.06 -52.20 -21.40
C LEU A 397 -29.68 -51.31 -22.50
N VAL A 398 -30.60 -50.41 -22.14
CA VAL A 398 -31.23 -49.48 -23.12
C VAL A 398 -30.27 -48.41 -23.59
N GLN A 399 -29.40 -47.90 -22.70
CA GLN A 399 -28.37 -46.89 -23.08
C GLN A 399 -27.31 -47.48 -24.02
N GLN A 400 -27.10 -48.79 -24.04
CA GLN A 400 -26.25 -49.40 -25.04
C GLN A 400 -26.98 -49.38 -26.38
N SER A 401 -26.53 -48.52 -27.32
CA SER A 401 -27.10 -48.38 -28.65
C SER A 401 -27.19 -49.75 -29.37
N TYR A 402 -28.39 -50.18 -29.67
CA TYR A 402 -28.66 -51.40 -30.48
C TYR A 402 -28.67 -51.10 -31.98
N SER A 403 -28.29 -49.86 -32.38
CA SER A 403 -28.00 -49.54 -33.76
C SER A 403 -26.77 -50.34 -34.23
N ASN A 404 -26.71 -50.64 -35.51
CA ASN A 404 -25.60 -51.38 -36.11
C ASN A 404 -24.25 -50.71 -35.71
N PRO A 405 -23.42 -51.39 -34.90
CA PRO A 405 -22.22 -50.77 -34.35
C PRO A 405 -21.22 -50.38 -35.42
N TYR A 406 -21.26 -50.94 -36.59
CA TYR A 406 -20.43 -50.53 -37.73
C TYR A 406 -20.88 -49.21 -38.35
N LEU A 407 -22.17 -48.89 -38.39
CA LEU A 407 -22.65 -47.58 -38.89
C LEU A 407 -22.20 -46.49 -37.97
N SER A 408 -22.29 -46.66 -36.66
CA SER A 408 -21.81 -45.65 -35.71
C SER A 408 -20.30 -45.47 -35.76
N LEU A 409 -19.53 -46.50 -36.04
CA LEU A 409 -18.08 -46.40 -36.24
C LEU A 409 -17.73 -45.66 -37.52
N ASP A 410 -18.48 -45.92 -38.60
CA ASP A 410 -18.25 -45.22 -39.89
C ASP A 410 -18.56 -43.72 -39.81
N GLU A 411 -19.69 -43.36 -39.20
CA GLU A 411 -20.03 -41.94 -38.95
C GLU A 411 -18.99 -41.24 -38.11
N ARG A 412 -18.50 -41.89 -37.01
CA ARG A 412 -17.43 -41.34 -36.19
C ARG A 412 -16.11 -41.24 -36.94
N ARG A 413 -15.79 -42.19 -37.82
CA ARG A 413 -14.59 -42.17 -38.67
C ARG A 413 -14.62 -40.97 -39.62
N GLU A 414 -15.76 -40.70 -40.26
CA GLU A 414 -15.94 -39.57 -41.15
C GLU A 414 -15.80 -38.25 -40.40
N SER A 415 -16.40 -38.10 -39.23
CA SER A 415 -16.27 -36.96 -38.38
C SER A 415 -14.83 -36.72 -37.95
N LEU A 416 -14.11 -37.76 -37.52
CA LEU A 416 -12.70 -37.68 -37.16
C LEU A 416 -11.79 -37.31 -38.35
N ASN A 417 -12.08 -37.75 -39.55
CA ASN A 417 -11.33 -37.42 -40.76
C ASN A 417 -11.48 -35.92 -41.13
N LEU A 418 -12.69 -35.37 -40.91
CA LEU A 418 -12.91 -33.91 -41.09
C LEU A 418 -12.15 -33.11 -40.09
N GLU A 419 -12.21 -33.50 -38.79
CA GLU A 419 -11.45 -32.84 -37.72
C GLU A 419 -9.91 -32.94 -37.96
N LEU A 420 -9.41 -34.09 -38.46
CA LEU A 420 -8.00 -34.31 -38.77
C LEU A 420 -7.47 -33.35 -39.80
N ALA A 421 -8.28 -32.99 -40.81
CA ALA A 421 -7.90 -32.06 -41.85
C ALA A 421 -7.67 -30.64 -41.34
N ASP A 422 -8.28 -30.28 -40.19
CA ASP A 422 -8.13 -28.95 -39.56
C ASP A 422 -6.97 -28.89 -38.52
N ILE A 423 -6.44 -30.02 -38.10
CA ILE A 423 -5.35 -30.07 -37.10
C ILE A 423 -4.11 -29.28 -37.55
N PRO A 424 -3.60 -29.40 -38.79
CA PRO A 424 -2.44 -28.63 -39.23
C PRO A 424 -2.65 -27.12 -39.18
N LYS A 425 -3.85 -26.63 -39.54
CA LYS A 425 -4.21 -25.21 -39.46
C LYS A 425 -4.22 -24.70 -38.00
N LYS A 426 -4.78 -25.52 -37.08
CA LYS A 426 -4.80 -25.21 -35.65
C LYS A 426 -3.38 -25.16 -35.06
N GLN A 427 -2.51 -26.05 -35.50
CA GLN A 427 -1.10 -26.05 -35.07
C GLN A 427 -0.35 -24.81 -35.61
N GLU A 428 -0.60 -24.39 -36.84
CA GLU A 428 -0.02 -23.16 -37.40
C GLU A 428 -0.48 -21.92 -36.63
N GLN A 429 -1.79 -21.81 -36.33
CA GLN A 429 -2.34 -20.74 -35.51
C GLN A 429 -1.73 -20.71 -34.10
N LEU A 430 -1.51 -21.88 -33.49
CA LEU A 430 -0.86 -21.97 -32.21
C LEU A 430 0.56 -21.41 -32.24
N GLU A 431 1.32 -21.70 -33.29
CA GLU A 431 2.68 -21.15 -33.45
C GLU A 431 2.68 -19.65 -33.72
N GLU A 432 1.69 -19.11 -34.44
CA GLU A 432 1.51 -17.67 -34.64
C GLU A 432 1.22 -16.96 -33.30
N TYR A 433 0.32 -17.51 -32.48
CA TYR A 433 0.03 -16.95 -31.16
C TYR A 433 1.22 -17.04 -30.21
N LYS A 434 2.02 -18.12 -30.25
CA LYS A 434 3.26 -18.21 -29.47
C LYS A 434 4.28 -17.12 -29.85
N ARG A 435 4.37 -16.75 -31.12
CA ARG A 435 5.25 -15.66 -31.61
C ARG A 435 4.74 -14.28 -31.23
N ALA A 436 3.42 -14.10 -31.09
CA ALA A 436 2.80 -12.85 -30.73
C ALA A 436 2.85 -12.54 -29.23
N LEU A 437 3.14 -13.55 -28.37
CA LEU A 437 3.28 -13.36 -26.92
C LEU A 437 4.48 -12.46 -26.60
N THR A 438 4.21 -11.34 -25.94
CA THR A 438 5.22 -10.41 -25.43
C THR A 438 5.77 -10.91 -24.10
N GLY A 439 7.10 -11.02 -23.99
CA GLY A 439 7.77 -11.54 -22.79
C GLY A 439 7.88 -10.50 -21.65
N HIS A 440 6.79 -9.82 -21.28
CA HIS A 440 6.80 -8.85 -20.20
C HIS A 440 6.82 -9.53 -18.81
N ASP A 441 7.54 -8.91 -17.88
CA ASP A 441 7.49 -9.31 -16.45
C ASP A 441 6.25 -8.71 -15.78
N TYR A 442 5.27 -9.56 -15.52
CA TYR A 442 4.00 -9.19 -14.87
C TYR A 442 4.01 -9.34 -13.35
N SER A 443 5.17 -9.57 -12.73
CA SER A 443 5.29 -9.72 -11.27
C SER A 443 4.78 -8.49 -10.50
N ILE A 444 4.89 -7.31 -11.10
CA ILE A 444 4.38 -6.05 -10.53
C ILE A 444 2.85 -6.05 -10.41
N ILE A 445 2.15 -6.69 -11.35
CA ILE A 445 0.68 -6.80 -11.29
C ILE A 445 0.26 -7.61 -10.06
N GLU A 446 0.92 -8.75 -9.82
CA GLU A 446 0.61 -9.59 -8.65
C GLU A 446 0.92 -8.87 -7.33
N LEU A 447 2.02 -8.14 -7.29
CA LEU A 447 2.40 -7.34 -6.13
C LEU A 447 1.40 -6.20 -5.87
N TYR A 448 0.95 -5.53 -6.92
CA TYR A 448 -0.04 -4.45 -6.83
C TYR A 448 -1.39 -4.99 -6.34
N GLU A 449 -1.90 -6.07 -6.93
CA GLU A 449 -3.17 -6.71 -6.54
C GLU A 449 -3.12 -7.26 -5.11
N LYS A 450 -1.96 -7.81 -4.69
CA LYS A 450 -1.74 -8.23 -3.30
C LYS A 450 -1.76 -7.06 -2.34
N ASN A 451 -1.16 -5.93 -2.74
CA ASN A 451 -1.16 -4.72 -1.95
C ASN A 451 -2.56 -4.10 -1.85
N ASP A 452 -3.34 -4.14 -2.93
CA ASP A 452 -4.72 -3.64 -2.95
C ASP A 452 -5.63 -4.44 -1.99
N ARG A 453 -5.52 -5.77 -2.00
CA ARG A 453 -6.19 -6.64 -1.00
C ARG A 453 -5.76 -6.30 0.43
N LYS A 454 -4.45 -6.05 0.65
CA LYS A 454 -3.92 -5.64 1.94
C LYS A 454 -4.53 -4.31 2.42
N ILE A 455 -4.74 -3.36 1.51
CA ILE A 455 -5.41 -2.07 1.79
C ILE A 455 -6.82 -2.31 2.32
N GLU A 456 -7.62 -3.15 1.64
CA GLU A 456 -8.99 -3.47 2.07
C GLU A 456 -9.03 -4.23 3.42
N GLU A 457 -8.11 -5.18 3.64
CA GLU A 457 -7.97 -5.88 4.92
C GLU A 457 -7.61 -4.93 6.07
N LEU A 458 -6.65 -4.02 5.84
CA LEU A 458 -6.24 -3.05 6.85
C LEU A 458 -7.37 -2.08 7.18
N LYS A 459 -8.11 -1.62 6.17
CA LYS A 459 -9.27 -0.76 6.35
C LYS A 459 -10.37 -1.42 7.17
N ALA A 460 -10.67 -2.70 6.90
CA ALA A 460 -11.64 -3.47 7.66
C ALA A 460 -11.20 -3.62 9.14
N LYS A 461 -9.94 -3.98 9.39
CA LYS A 461 -9.37 -4.10 10.75
C LYS A 461 -9.41 -2.77 11.50
N ILE A 462 -9.11 -1.65 10.85
CA ILE A 462 -9.16 -0.32 11.47
C ILE A 462 -10.60 0.00 11.92
N VAL A 463 -11.60 -0.30 11.09
CA VAL A 463 -13.02 -0.08 11.44
C VAL A 463 -13.44 -0.96 12.61
N GLU A 464 -13.06 -2.24 12.60
CA GLU A 464 -13.33 -3.19 13.69
C GLU A 464 -12.74 -2.71 15.01
N GLN A 465 -11.45 -2.36 15.03
CA GLN A 465 -10.76 -1.86 16.23
C GLN A 465 -11.35 -0.55 16.73
N LYS A 466 -11.70 0.40 15.86
CA LYS A 466 -12.38 1.64 16.24
C LYS A 466 -13.74 1.38 16.92
N ASN A 467 -14.49 0.40 16.44
CA ASN A 467 -15.75 0.00 17.05
C ASN A 467 -15.54 -0.64 18.43
N ALA A 468 -14.52 -1.50 18.56
CA ALA A 468 -14.16 -2.10 19.84
C ALA A 468 -13.71 -1.05 20.87
N ILE A 469 -12.95 -0.02 20.46
CA ILE A 469 -12.60 1.12 21.31
C ILE A 469 -13.85 1.86 21.80
N LYS A 470 -14.83 2.13 20.93
CA LYS A 470 -16.09 2.78 21.32
C LYS A 470 -16.87 1.97 22.35
N GLU A 471 -16.93 0.65 22.18
CA GLU A 471 -17.57 -0.22 23.18
C GLU A 471 -16.82 -0.21 24.53
N MET A 472 -15.49 -0.15 24.49
CA MET A 472 -14.68 -0.05 25.70
C MET A 472 -14.87 1.31 26.39
N GLU A 473 -14.95 2.40 25.65
CA GLU A 473 -15.28 3.73 26.19
C GLU A 473 -16.64 3.76 26.89
N ARG A 474 -17.64 3.10 26.31
CA ARG A 474 -18.96 2.94 26.98
C ARG A 474 -18.83 2.20 28.30
N LYS A 475 -18.07 1.11 28.34
CA LYS A 475 -17.81 0.36 29.59
C LYS A 475 -17.08 1.22 30.61
N ILE A 476 -16.03 1.93 30.20
CA ILE A 476 -15.28 2.83 31.08
C ILE A 476 -16.16 3.93 31.66
N SER A 477 -17.06 4.51 30.85
CA SER A 477 -17.96 5.57 31.30
C SER A 477 -18.97 5.12 32.40
N THR A 478 -19.24 3.81 32.51
CA THR A 478 -20.14 3.33 33.59
C THR A 478 -19.55 3.52 34.97
N TYR A 479 -18.21 3.51 35.08
CA TYR A 479 -17.52 3.72 36.39
C TYR A 479 -17.63 5.16 36.89
N ASP A 480 -17.98 6.15 36.05
CA ASP A 480 -18.17 7.53 36.49
C ASP A 480 -19.35 7.67 37.49
N TYR A 481 -20.32 6.73 37.47
CA TYR A 481 -21.44 6.67 38.42
C TYR A 481 -21.03 6.12 39.82
N ASP A 482 -19.96 5.33 39.87
CA ASP A 482 -19.47 4.72 41.12
C ASP A 482 -18.44 5.61 41.83
N MET A 483 -18.13 6.80 41.28
CA MET A 483 -17.20 7.74 41.90
C MET A 483 -17.87 8.66 42.91
N PRO A 484 -17.25 8.92 44.07
CA PRO A 484 -17.76 9.86 45.04
C PRO A 484 -17.88 11.27 44.48
N GLN A 485 -19.03 11.91 44.65
CA GLN A 485 -19.30 13.29 44.23
C GLN A 485 -18.75 14.32 45.25
N VAL A 486 -17.47 14.18 45.64
CA VAL A 486 -16.82 15.11 46.57
C VAL A 486 -16.20 16.25 45.77
N PRO A 487 -16.51 17.53 46.10
CA PRO A 487 -15.90 18.68 45.43
C PRO A 487 -14.39 18.68 45.62
N ASP A 488 -13.65 18.66 44.51
CA ASP A 488 -12.19 18.73 44.48
C ASP A 488 -11.74 19.63 43.32
N PRO A 489 -11.38 20.90 43.62
CA PRO A 489 -10.99 21.86 42.58
C PRO A 489 -9.80 21.41 41.75
N GLN A 490 -8.89 20.60 42.32
CA GLN A 490 -7.74 20.08 41.56
C GLN A 490 -8.17 19.01 40.56
N TYR A 491 -9.07 18.14 40.99
CA TYR A 491 -9.64 17.12 40.09
C TYR A 491 -10.51 17.73 39.00
N ASP A 492 -11.34 18.74 39.34
CA ASP A 492 -12.14 19.47 38.33
C ASP A 492 -11.30 20.18 37.28
N MET A 493 -10.15 20.70 37.70
CA MET A 493 -9.16 21.26 36.76
C MET A 493 -8.54 20.16 35.87
N LEU A 494 -8.16 19.03 36.47
CA LEU A 494 -7.59 17.89 35.77
C LEU A 494 -8.56 17.34 34.71
N CYS A 495 -9.85 17.24 34.99
CA CYS A 495 -10.87 16.82 34.04
C CYS A 495 -10.96 17.72 32.82
N LYS A 496 -10.60 19.00 32.92
CA LYS A 496 -10.63 19.97 31.82
C LYS A 496 -9.36 19.98 30.98
N LEU A 497 -8.23 19.44 31.50
CA LEU A 497 -6.93 19.51 30.82
C LEU A 497 -6.90 18.83 29.41
N PRO A 498 -7.43 17.60 29.23
CA PRO A 498 -7.43 16.98 27.90
C PRO A 498 -8.21 17.82 26.87
N GLY A 499 -9.40 18.30 27.26
CA GLY A 499 -10.22 19.18 26.41
C GLY A 499 -9.54 20.53 26.13
N PHE A 500 -8.82 21.07 27.12
CA PHE A 500 -8.05 22.30 26.95
C PHE A 500 -6.92 22.12 25.93
N PHE A 501 -6.11 21.07 26.02
CA PHE A 501 -5.04 20.80 25.06
C PHE A 501 -5.57 20.58 23.65
N LYS A 502 -6.69 19.86 23.50
CA LYS A 502 -7.38 19.69 22.22
C LYS A 502 -7.85 21.04 21.64
N SER A 503 -8.51 21.87 22.48
CA SER A 503 -8.97 23.20 22.07
C SER A 503 -7.80 24.14 21.72
N LEU A 504 -6.70 24.06 22.47
CA LEU A 504 -5.49 24.83 22.23
C LEU A 504 -4.86 24.45 20.88
N SER A 505 -4.71 23.15 20.60
CA SER A 505 -4.23 22.64 19.31
C SER A 505 -5.08 23.18 18.14
N CYS A 506 -6.42 23.09 18.24
CA CYS A 506 -7.31 23.62 17.22
C CYS A 506 -7.21 25.13 17.03
N LYS A 507 -7.08 25.90 18.11
CA LYS A 507 -6.92 27.37 18.02
C LYS A 507 -5.59 27.77 17.40
N LEU A 508 -4.50 27.09 17.78
CA LEU A 508 -3.19 27.28 17.19
C LEU A 508 -3.18 26.93 15.69
N LEU A 509 -3.81 25.83 15.32
CA LEU A 509 -3.98 25.43 13.91
C LEU A 509 -4.70 26.54 13.12
N LYS A 510 -5.80 27.06 13.64
CA LYS A 510 -6.56 28.17 13.00
C LYS A 510 -5.70 29.44 12.86
N SER A 511 -4.92 29.79 13.90
CA SER A 511 -4.01 30.95 13.86
C SER A 511 -2.89 30.76 12.84
N LYS A 512 -2.27 29.59 12.82
CA LYS A 512 -1.19 29.25 11.86
C LYS A 512 -1.72 29.16 10.44
N LYS A 513 -2.95 28.64 10.24
CA LYS A 513 -3.64 28.61 8.95
C LYS A 513 -3.68 29.99 8.30
N ALA A 514 -4.15 30.99 9.01
CA ALA A 514 -4.19 32.36 8.50
C ALA A 514 -2.79 32.90 8.14
N SER A 515 -1.76 32.52 8.91
CA SER A 515 -0.38 32.88 8.61
C SER A 515 0.13 32.18 7.35
N ILE A 516 -0.16 30.87 7.19
CA ILE A 516 0.19 30.09 6.00
C ILE A 516 -0.46 30.69 4.76
N GLU A 517 -1.77 30.95 4.81
CA GLU A 517 -2.52 31.55 3.70
C GLU A 517 -1.94 32.91 3.25
N ARG A 518 -1.61 33.74 4.22
CA ARG A 518 -1.00 35.07 3.94
C ARG A 518 0.39 34.90 3.33
N MET A 519 1.27 34.13 3.94
CA MET A 519 2.64 33.96 3.46
C MET A 519 2.70 33.22 2.12
N MET A 520 1.84 32.22 1.92
CA MET A 520 1.69 31.55 0.62
C MET A 520 1.29 32.55 -0.47
N LYS A 521 0.30 33.40 -0.20
CA LYS A 521 -0.09 34.46 -1.14
C LYS A 521 1.07 35.40 -1.47
N GLU A 522 1.81 35.87 -0.46
CA GLU A 522 2.96 36.78 -0.64
C GLU A 522 4.07 36.10 -1.45
N GLN A 523 4.48 34.90 -1.05
CA GLN A 523 5.57 34.17 -1.69
C GLN A 523 5.22 33.69 -3.11
N LEU A 524 3.99 33.26 -3.35
CA LEU A 524 3.55 32.88 -4.70
C LEU A 524 3.50 34.08 -5.64
N ASN A 525 3.08 35.26 -5.18
CA ASN A 525 3.12 36.48 -5.99
C ASN A 525 4.55 36.91 -6.36
N ILE A 526 5.58 36.47 -5.60
CA ILE A 526 6.98 36.74 -5.88
C ILE A 526 7.59 35.69 -6.80
N ASN A 527 7.33 34.43 -6.51
CA ASN A 527 8.05 33.28 -7.09
C ASN A 527 7.33 32.62 -8.26
N LEU A 528 6.00 32.68 -8.34
CA LEU A 528 5.21 32.07 -9.42
C LEU A 528 5.06 33.07 -10.58
N VAL A 529 6.02 33.08 -11.49
CA VAL A 529 6.15 34.05 -12.57
C VAL A 529 4.89 34.23 -13.39
N ILE A 530 4.23 33.15 -13.79
CA ILE A 530 3.00 33.16 -14.60
C ILE A 530 1.85 33.95 -13.94
N TYR A 531 1.81 33.98 -12.60
CA TYR A 531 0.79 34.64 -11.81
C TYR A 531 1.35 35.72 -10.88
N ALA A 532 2.57 36.19 -11.14
CA ALA A 532 3.26 37.21 -10.31
C ALA A 532 2.40 38.45 -10.16
N GLY A 533 2.06 38.77 -8.92
CA GLY A 533 1.20 39.92 -8.59
C GLY A 533 -0.30 39.74 -8.87
N TYR A 534 -0.73 38.63 -9.40
CA TYR A 534 -2.15 38.35 -9.71
C TYR A 534 -2.86 37.38 -8.74
N ILE A 535 -2.15 36.80 -7.78
CA ILE A 535 -2.77 35.94 -6.77
C ILE A 535 -3.48 36.82 -5.74
N GLY A 536 -4.79 36.67 -5.65
CA GLY A 536 -5.67 37.43 -4.77
C GLY A 536 -5.72 36.86 -3.37
N ARG A 537 -5.89 35.55 -3.26
CA ARG A 537 -5.95 34.82 -1.98
C ARG A 537 -5.51 33.39 -2.15
N VAL A 538 -5.08 32.79 -1.05
CA VAL A 538 -4.88 31.36 -0.89
C VAL A 538 -5.77 30.92 0.25
N GLU A 539 -6.47 29.81 0.08
CA GLU A 539 -7.36 29.25 1.08
C GLU A 539 -6.94 27.83 1.44
N LEU A 540 -6.85 27.58 2.74
CA LEU A 540 -6.74 26.26 3.34
C LEU A 540 -8.09 26.00 4.01
N SER A 541 -9.00 25.24 3.39
CA SER A 541 -10.24 24.85 4.05
C SER A 541 -10.03 23.52 4.77
N ALA A 542 -10.41 23.49 6.05
CA ALA A 542 -10.56 22.27 6.83
C ALA A 542 -12.04 22.13 7.12
N ASP A 543 -12.72 21.24 6.42
CA ASP A 543 -14.07 20.84 6.81
C ASP A 543 -13.99 19.82 7.95
N ASP A 544 -15.07 19.67 8.72
CA ASP A 544 -15.18 18.71 9.84
C ASP A 544 -14.99 17.23 9.40
N SER A 545 -14.88 16.99 8.08
CA SER A 545 -14.62 15.68 7.44
C SER A 545 -13.14 15.27 7.33
N GLU A 546 -12.22 15.99 7.98
CA GLU A 546 -10.75 15.75 7.89
C GLU A 546 -10.12 15.99 6.50
N GLU A 547 -10.86 16.46 5.50
CA GLU A 547 -10.31 16.83 4.21
C GLU A 547 -9.93 18.31 4.20
N ILE A 548 -8.61 18.60 4.14
CA ILE A 548 -8.15 19.95 3.85
C ILE A 548 -7.99 20.11 2.34
N SER A 549 -8.58 21.16 1.80
CA SER A 549 -8.33 21.59 0.44
C SER A 549 -7.44 22.84 0.42
N PHE A 550 -6.42 22.80 -0.43
CA PHE A 550 -5.57 23.94 -0.72
C PHE A 550 -6.00 24.55 -2.05
N LYS A 551 -6.43 25.80 -2.04
CA LYS A 551 -6.93 26.50 -3.21
C LYS A 551 -6.24 27.84 -3.41
N ILE A 552 -5.89 28.15 -4.65
CA ILE A 552 -5.31 29.43 -5.06
C ILE A 552 -6.36 30.19 -5.88
N PHE A 553 -6.54 31.47 -5.60
CA PHE A 553 -7.47 32.30 -6.32
C PHE A 553 -6.77 33.50 -6.94
N HIS A 554 -7.10 33.79 -8.18
CA HIS A 554 -6.70 34.99 -8.88
C HIS A 554 -7.39 36.23 -8.27
N LYS A 555 -6.83 37.43 -8.46
CA LYS A 555 -7.41 38.70 -7.98
C LYS A 555 -8.84 38.96 -8.49
N ASN A 556 -9.22 38.39 -9.62
CA ASN A 556 -10.59 38.48 -10.16
C ASN A 556 -11.58 37.50 -9.48
N GLY A 557 -11.11 36.69 -8.53
CA GLY A 557 -11.93 35.72 -7.79
C GLY A 557 -11.99 34.32 -8.39
N ASN A 558 -11.45 34.08 -9.57
CA ASN A 558 -11.44 32.76 -10.20
C ASN A 558 -10.41 31.85 -9.52
N GLU A 559 -10.75 30.57 -9.37
CA GLU A 559 -9.84 29.56 -8.86
C GLU A 559 -8.77 29.21 -9.90
N ILE A 560 -7.51 29.12 -9.47
CA ILE A 560 -6.39 28.65 -10.24
C ILE A 560 -6.18 27.17 -9.86
N TYR A 561 -6.61 26.27 -10.72
CA TYR A 561 -6.51 24.83 -10.47
C TYR A 561 -5.08 24.35 -10.60
N LEU A 562 -4.60 23.66 -9.56
CA LEU A 562 -3.24 23.09 -9.56
C LEU A 562 -3.03 22.10 -10.71
N SER A 563 -4.09 21.38 -11.11
CA SER A 563 -4.08 20.44 -12.24
C SER A 563 -3.74 21.10 -13.57
N GLN A 564 -4.12 22.38 -13.74
CA GLN A 564 -3.91 23.17 -14.98
C GLN A 564 -2.54 23.84 -15.04
N LEU A 565 -1.79 23.85 -13.94
CA LEU A 565 -0.43 24.40 -13.92
C LEU A 565 0.53 23.50 -14.69
N ASN A 566 1.49 24.07 -15.40
CA ASN A 566 2.59 23.32 -15.98
C ASN A 566 3.52 22.75 -14.87
N ALA A 567 4.42 21.83 -15.23
CA ALA A 567 5.30 21.14 -14.28
C ALA A 567 6.18 22.14 -13.48
N GLY A 568 6.71 23.17 -14.11
CA GLY A 568 7.53 24.17 -13.44
C GLY A 568 6.75 25.03 -12.44
N ALA A 569 5.54 25.47 -12.82
CA ALA A 569 4.67 26.21 -11.91
C ALA A 569 4.25 25.36 -10.70
N LYS A 570 3.97 24.07 -10.92
CA LYS A 570 3.70 23.10 -9.85
C LYS A 570 4.90 22.97 -8.91
N GLN A 571 6.09 22.80 -9.45
CA GLN A 571 7.32 22.73 -8.65
C GLN A 571 7.50 24.00 -7.82
N THR A 572 7.27 25.19 -8.40
CA THR A 572 7.34 26.47 -7.67
C THR A 572 6.32 26.56 -6.53
N VAL A 573 5.07 26.12 -6.75
CA VAL A 573 4.05 26.08 -5.68
C VAL A 573 4.50 25.20 -4.52
N MET A 574 5.05 24.02 -4.81
CA MET A 574 5.56 23.11 -3.78
C MET A 574 6.76 23.69 -3.04
N GLN A 575 7.72 24.29 -3.74
CA GLN A 575 8.87 24.95 -3.13
C GLN A 575 8.42 26.09 -2.20
N VAL A 576 7.49 26.93 -2.66
CA VAL A 576 6.94 28.02 -1.83
C VAL A 576 6.22 27.47 -0.61
N LEU A 577 5.43 26.41 -0.75
CA LEU A 577 4.76 25.77 0.38
C LEU A 577 5.79 25.29 1.42
N LEU A 578 6.85 24.60 0.98
CA LEU A 578 7.89 24.10 1.87
C LEU A 578 8.60 25.27 2.59
N LYS A 579 8.91 26.35 1.88
CA LYS A 579 9.49 27.57 2.50
C LYS A 579 8.57 28.14 3.58
N VAL A 580 7.29 28.31 3.29
CA VAL A 580 6.31 28.84 4.25
C VAL A 580 6.15 27.94 5.48
N LEU A 581 6.09 26.61 5.27
CA LEU A 581 6.05 25.66 6.36
C LEU A 581 7.33 25.69 7.20
N TYR A 582 8.47 25.86 6.56
CA TYR A 582 9.76 26.00 7.22
C TYR A 582 9.82 27.27 8.10
N GLU A 583 9.45 28.43 7.57
CA GLU A 583 9.46 29.71 8.30
C GLU A 583 8.47 29.75 9.49
N LEU A 584 7.32 29.05 9.37
CA LEU A 584 6.31 29.00 10.41
C LEU A 584 6.45 27.81 11.36
N GLY A 585 7.32 26.86 11.04
CA GLY A 585 7.52 25.63 11.81
C GLY A 585 8.36 25.84 13.08
N ASP A 586 8.29 24.87 13.98
CA ASP A 586 9.11 24.83 15.20
C ASP A 586 10.51 24.20 14.95
N TYR A 587 10.76 23.73 13.73
CA TYR A 587 12.01 23.06 13.33
C TYR A 587 12.82 23.97 12.39
N ASP A 588 14.13 23.93 12.54
CA ASP A 588 15.07 24.63 11.68
C ASP A 588 16.15 23.65 11.15
N PRO A 589 15.75 22.70 10.24
CA PRO A 589 16.66 21.75 9.63
C PRO A 589 17.34 22.34 8.39
N PRO A 590 18.44 21.73 7.91
CA PRO A 590 19.00 22.05 6.61
C PRO A 590 18.06 21.56 5.50
N VAL A 591 18.03 22.26 4.38
CA VAL A 591 17.28 21.88 3.18
C VAL A 591 18.25 21.32 2.14
N MET A 592 17.94 20.15 1.59
CA MET A 592 18.70 19.55 0.50
C MET A 592 17.74 19.26 -0.68
N ILE A 593 18.10 19.73 -1.85
CA ILE A 593 17.29 19.60 -3.06
C ILE A 593 18.09 18.87 -4.13
N ASP A 594 17.57 17.74 -4.60
CA ASP A 594 18.08 17.02 -5.78
C ASP A 594 17.28 17.46 -7.02
N THR A 595 17.93 17.61 -8.16
CA THR A 595 17.33 18.03 -9.44
C THR A 595 16.62 19.40 -9.34
N VAL A 596 17.38 20.42 -9.04
CA VAL A 596 16.91 21.75 -8.56
C VAL A 596 16.03 22.49 -9.54
N MET A 597 16.25 22.36 -10.87
CA MET A 597 15.62 23.22 -11.89
C MET A 597 15.25 22.51 -13.19
N GLY A 598 15.09 21.18 -13.16
CA GLY A 598 14.94 20.35 -14.36
C GLY A 598 13.77 20.70 -15.30
N VAL A 599 12.71 21.34 -14.79
CA VAL A 599 11.49 21.68 -15.55
C VAL A 599 11.14 23.16 -15.58
N LEU A 600 12.02 24.03 -15.07
CA LEU A 600 11.79 25.48 -15.00
C LEU A 600 12.23 26.20 -16.28
N ASP A 601 11.41 27.15 -16.74
CA ASP A 601 11.77 28.09 -17.80
C ASP A 601 12.81 29.13 -17.31
N LYS A 602 13.35 29.91 -18.23
CA LYS A 602 14.43 30.87 -17.95
C LYS A 602 14.03 31.92 -16.91
N GLU A 603 12.81 32.44 -16.99
CA GLU A 603 12.34 33.52 -16.09
C GLU A 603 12.11 32.97 -14.67
N SER A 604 11.48 31.82 -14.56
CA SER A 604 11.30 31.11 -13.28
C SER A 604 12.65 30.74 -12.64
N ARG A 605 13.62 30.29 -13.43
CA ARG A 605 14.99 30.01 -12.95
C ARG A 605 15.65 31.25 -12.36
N GLU A 606 15.54 32.42 -13.01
CA GLU A 606 16.11 33.66 -12.48
C GLU A 606 15.54 34.07 -11.13
N VAL A 607 14.24 33.90 -10.95
CA VAL A 607 13.59 34.21 -9.66
C VAL A 607 14.06 33.21 -8.59
N ILE A 608 14.12 31.94 -8.90
CA ILE A 608 14.55 30.89 -7.95
C ILE A 608 16.01 31.09 -7.54
N ILE A 609 16.92 31.36 -8.47
CA ILE A 609 18.34 31.57 -8.19
C ILE A 609 18.59 32.83 -7.36
N ASN A 610 17.96 33.94 -7.74
CA ASN A 610 18.28 35.23 -7.15
C ASN A 610 17.54 35.51 -5.83
N ARG A 611 16.40 34.88 -5.59
CA ARG A 611 15.52 35.19 -4.46
C ARG A 611 15.16 33.97 -3.60
N TYR A 612 14.87 32.87 -4.21
CA TYR A 612 14.37 31.71 -3.47
C TYR A 612 15.49 30.97 -2.74
N PHE A 613 16.53 30.50 -3.43
CA PHE A 613 17.59 29.71 -2.81
C PHE A 613 18.39 30.50 -1.73
N PRO A 614 18.74 31.75 -1.92
CA PRO A 614 19.46 32.51 -0.89
C PRO A 614 18.68 32.74 0.42
N ASP A 615 17.35 32.72 0.32
CA ASP A 615 16.44 33.02 1.43
C ASP A 615 15.60 31.76 1.82
N LEU A 616 16.03 30.57 1.41
CA LEU A 616 15.26 29.33 1.66
C LEU A 616 15.45 28.83 3.09
N ALA A 617 16.69 28.69 3.54
CA ALA A 617 17.03 28.13 4.84
C ALA A 617 18.40 28.66 5.32
N HIS A 618 18.69 28.47 6.60
CA HIS A 618 20.02 28.80 7.15
C HIS A 618 21.14 27.92 6.55
N GLN A 619 20.81 26.76 5.97
CA GLN A 619 21.71 25.87 5.25
C GLN A 619 20.97 25.19 4.12
N THR A 620 21.37 25.43 2.89
CA THR A 620 20.77 24.86 1.67
C THR A 620 21.82 24.08 0.89
N ILE A 621 21.58 22.81 0.60
CA ILE A 621 22.43 21.94 -0.20
C ILE A 621 21.73 21.70 -1.54
N LEU A 622 22.33 22.16 -2.63
CA LEU A 622 21.78 22.03 -3.97
C LEU A 622 22.59 20.99 -4.75
N LEU A 623 21.91 19.94 -5.21
CA LEU A 623 22.49 18.94 -6.11
C LEU A 623 22.02 19.26 -7.54
N SER A 624 22.96 19.57 -8.42
CA SER A 624 22.64 20.02 -9.78
C SER A 624 23.52 19.39 -10.83
N THR A 625 23.03 19.45 -12.08
CA THR A 625 23.84 19.25 -13.28
C THR A 625 24.36 20.62 -13.78
N ASP A 626 25.31 20.60 -14.70
CA ASP A 626 25.80 21.80 -15.40
C ASP A 626 24.73 22.48 -16.26
N THR A 627 23.69 21.74 -16.64
CA THR A 627 22.52 22.25 -17.39
C THR A 627 21.46 22.87 -16.48
N GLU A 628 21.38 22.44 -15.22
CA GLU A 628 20.43 23.00 -14.25
C GLU A 628 20.92 24.30 -13.64
N ILE A 629 22.17 24.37 -13.21
CA ILE A 629 22.85 25.61 -12.81
C ILE A 629 24.03 25.81 -13.76
N THR A 630 23.81 26.61 -14.77
CA THR A 630 24.81 26.80 -15.82
C THR A 630 26.05 27.56 -15.30
N THR A 631 27.23 27.09 -15.71
CA THR A 631 28.51 27.68 -15.29
C THR A 631 28.68 29.10 -15.83
N GLU A 632 28.12 29.41 -17.00
CA GLU A 632 28.31 30.71 -17.69
C GLU A 632 27.44 31.81 -17.09
N THR A 633 26.20 31.51 -16.68
CA THR A 633 25.21 32.50 -16.27
C THR A 633 24.72 32.34 -14.86
N ASP A 634 24.21 31.13 -14.51
CA ASP A 634 23.50 30.94 -13.26
C ASP A 634 24.44 30.87 -12.05
N PHE A 635 25.60 30.24 -12.23
CA PHE A 635 26.63 30.16 -11.19
C PHE A 635 27.09 31.57 -10.75
N LYS A 636 27.30 32.48 -11.70
CA LYS A 636 27.72 33.87 -11.41
C LYS A 636 26.69 34.63 -10.57
N LYS A 637 25.41 34.28 -10.69
CA LYS A 637 24.32 34.91 -9.91
C LYS A 637 24.26 34.37 -8.48
N ILE A 638 24.46 33.06 -8.29
CA ILE A 638 24.30 32.40 -7.00
C ILE A 638 25.59 32.40 -6.16
N VAL A 639 26.78 32.53 -6.77
CA VAL A 639 28.07 32.31 -6.11
C VAL A 639 28.28 33.21 -4.89
N ALA A 640 27.72 34.42 -4.87
CA ALA A 640 27.78 35.33 -3.73
C ALA A 640 27.21 34.73 -2.43
N TYR A 641 26.27 33.79 -2.57
CA TYR A 641 25.59 33.10 -1.47
C TYR A 641 26.14 31.70 -1.20
N VAL A 642 27.10 31.24 -2.00
CA VAL A 642 27.67 29.88 -1.92
C VAL A 642 28.89 29.88 -0.99
N ALA A 643 28.81 29.08 0.05
CA ALA A 643 29.90 28.83 0.98
C ALA A 643 30.92 27.82 0.45
N ARG A 644 30.44 26.78 -0.21
CA ARG A 644 31.26 25.65 -0.72
C ARG A 644 30.71 25.13 -2.02
N THR A 645 31.64 24.72 -2.87
CA THR A 645 31.35 24.07 -4.15
C THR A 645 32.03 22.71 -4.20
N TYR A 646 31.34 21.73 -4.81
CA TYR A 646 31.86 20.39 -5.05
C TYR A 646 31.42 19.91 -6.43
N THR A 647 32.28 19.15 -7.11
CA THR A 647 31.89 18.42 -8.34
C THR A 647 32.14 16.93 -8.14
N LEU A 648 31.11 16.15 -8.43
CA LEU A 648 31.17 14.68 -8.38
C LEU A 648 31.56 14.13 -9.74
N HIS A 649 32.64 13.33 -9.77
CA HIS A 649 33.17 12.71 -10.98
C HIS A 649 33.04 11.19 -10.90
N ARG A 650 32.47 10.57 -11.92
CA ARG A 650 32.37 9.11 -12.00
C ARG A 650 33.63 8.52 -12.64
N ASP A 651 34.37 7.76 -11.87
CA ASP A 651 35.45 6.90 -12.36
C ASP A 651 34.87 5.55 -12.80
N GLN A 652 34.80 5.33 -14.11
CA GLN A 652 34.23 4.14 -14.70
C GLN A 652 35.09 2.89 -14.45
N GLU A 653 36.42 3.03 -14.48
CA GLU A 653 37.36 1.93 -14.30
C GLU A 653 37.32 1.41 -12.87
N ARG A 654 37.36 2.32 -11.90
CA ARG A 654 37.30 1.97 -10.47
C ARG A 654 35.88 1.81 -9.94
N GLN A 655 34.87 2.03 -10.77
CA GLN A 655 33.45 1.99 -10.40
C GLN A 655 33.15 2.79 -9.13
N CYS A 656 33.80 3.95 -8.96
CA CYS A 656 33.59 4.81 -7.81
C CYS A 656 33.38 6.27 -8.23
N THR A 657 32.87 7.06 -7.29
CA THR A 657 32.71 8.50 -7.44
C THR A 657 33.77 9.20 -6.61
N THR A 658 34.48 10.17 -7.21
CA THR A 658 35.42 11.08 -6.58
C THR A 658 34.85 12.49 -6.51
N VAL A 659 35.44 13.37 -5.72
CA VAL A 659 35.01 14.74 -5.54
C VAL A 659 36.15 15.71 -5.76
N SER A 660 35.87 16.86 -6.38
CA SER A 660 36.76 18.02 -6.44
C SER A 660 36.11 19.24 -5.75
N ASP A 661 36.93 20.14 -5.20
CA ASP A 661 36.49 21.36 -4.48
C ASP A 661 36.24 22.52 -5.45
N ASP A 662 35.40 22.30 -6.45
CA ASP A 662 35.03 23.26 -7.48
C ASP A 662 33.58 23.05 -7.92
N TYR A 663 33.05 23.91 -8.78
CA TYR A 663 31.80 23.68 -9.49
C TYR A 663 32.10 23.61 -11.00
N PHE A 664 32.25 22.40 -11.52
CA PHE A 664 32.65 22.15 -12.92
C PHE A 664 33.86 22.94 -13.36
N GLY A 665 34.89 23.00 -12.49
CA GLY A 665 36.13 23.72 -12.72
C GLY A 665 36.13 25.21 -12.26
N LEU A 666 34.99 25.72 -11.79
CA LEU A 666 34.89 27.09 -11.26
C LEU A 666 35.00 27.10 -9.74
N GLN A 667 35.73 28.05 -9.21
CA GLN A 667 35.93 28.23 -7.77
C GLN A 667 35.23 29.46 -7.24
N THR A 668 34.75 29.42 -5.98
CA THR A 668 33.96 30.52 -5.37
C THR A 668 34.75 31.80 -5.16
N TYR A 669 36.08 31.75 -5.14
CA TYR A 669 36.95 32.96 -4.95
C TYR A 669 37.35 33.64 -6.27
N GLU A 670 36.96 33.11 -7.42
CA GLU A 670 37.21 33.72 -8.73
C GLU A 670 36.16 34.78 -9.11
N PHE A 671 35.14 34.92 -8.27
CA PHE A 671 34.03 35.88 -8.43
C PHE A 671 33.86 36.65 -7.12
#